data_fc0ec85ca8e36bd51108d37cecf2e891
#
_entry.id   fc0ec85ca8e36bd51108d37cecf2e891
#
_cell.length_a   1.000
_cell.length_b   1.000
_cell.length_c   1.000
_cell.angle_alpha   90.00
_cell.angle_beta   90.00
_cell.angle_gamma   90.00
#
_symmetry.space_group_name_H-M   'P 1'
#
loop_
_entity.id
_entity.type
_entity.pdbx_description
1 polymer ?
#
loop_
_entity_poly.entity_id
_entity_poly.type
_entity_poly.pdbx_seq_one_letter_code
_entity_poly.pdbx_strand_id
1 'polypeptide(L)'
;MLCFSASVANLNLRKQITSVLLCLCGKNHLRKQILFLFFVVFFCEAKTQTPKSYTSSEILLQLKKLNVLGSVLYIAAHPDDENTRLMAYLANEKLYRTGYLSLTRGDGGQNLIGDEQGVDLGLIRTQELLAARRIDGAEQFFSRAYDFGYSKSPDETMRIWGHDKILSDVVWVIRKFRPDVIITRFPTTGEGGHGHHTASAILAGEAFDAAADATKFPEQLTQGVNVWQAKRILWNTFSFGGNNTTREDQFKLESGDYNPILGKSYGEIAAASRSQHKSQGFGVAAQRGSVIEYFKTIKGTAPVKDLMDEVDVSWKRTADGALSNTIHKIINKFDVLHPEKSVAALVDLYKKIENLQDDYWKQQKLNALKEIIQNCSGLFLDATTNTQYAVQGDSLKINLVVNNRSGANILSADAHLNEDYVIFDQLQKNVNAVKAYSMFIRPNTKPTQPYWLQNPMDKGSFNVTDQQLIGKGESDPFSVVFSMLIEGKEFKFTKPVRYKYTDPVKGELYQPVTFLPKAELNYKSHVFLAINNKPVEIGTQIKSNLPAISTYTINKITTQKIKNSNNPFVFKSTPQNMTKMESSDFAFTGVEGDYVEEIKLQASDGQNDFHQYRKNIEYDHIPSIVYFHEATAKLSKIDLKISGNSVGYIPGAGDKVPEALLAMGYKVTILKESDINAANLKQFDAIVTGVRAYNTNEWMNNVYSELMDYVQEGGVLLVQYNTSNQIGPVKAKIAPYPFNITRNRITDEEAKINFLIPDHPALNYPNKITDKDFEGWIQERSIYHADKVDTAYKNILSMKDPGEKEQDGSLIIANYGKGRFVYTGLVFFRELPAGVPGAYRLFANLIASPKSLPKE
;
A
#
# COMPACT_ATOMS: atom_id res chain seq x y z
N MET A 1 2.55 7.95 -46.96
CA MET A 1 1.38 7.32 -47.64
C MET A 1 0.76 6.16 -46.88
N LEU A 2 1.07 5.95 -45.61
CA LEU A 2 0.55 4.86 -44.76
C LEU A 2 -0.42 5.30 -43.63
N CYS A 3 -0.66 6.60 -43.50
CA CYS A 3 -1.61 7.13 -42.47
C CYS A 3 -3.05 7.37 -43.00
N PHE A 4 -3.31 7.17 -44.28
CA PHE A 4 -4.65 7.41 -44.87
C PHE A 4 -5.52 6.14 -44.96
N SER A 5 -4.95 4.94 -44.86
CA SER A 5 -5.69 3.67 -44.99
C SER A 5 -6.38 3.21 -43.69
N ALA A 6 -5.88 3.62 -42.53
CA ALA A 6 -6.51 3.24 -41.24
C ALA A 6 -7.76 4.05 -40.91
N SER A 7 -7.86 5.26 -41.41
CA SER A 7 -9.01 6.16 -41.21
C SER A 7 -10.25 5.76 -42.01
N VAL A 8 -10.08 5.20 -43.20
CA VAL A 8 -11.18 4.79 -44.10
C VAL A 8 -11.79 3.44 -43.63
N ALA A 9 -10.97 2.54 -43.11
CA ALA A 9 -11.45 1.25 -42.58
C ALA A 9 -12.33 1.46 -41.32
N ASN A 10 -11.99 2.43 -40.47
CA ASN A 10 -12.78 2.72 -39.27
C ASN A 10 -14.13 3.43 -39.59
N LEU A 11 -14.20 4.20 -40.67
CA LEU A 11 -15.47 4.82 -41.08
C LEU A 11 -16.46 3.80 -41.70
N ASN A 12 -15.95 2.81 -42.43
CA ASN A 12 -16.81 1.75 -42.99
C ASN A 12 -17.32 0.78 -41.93
N LEU A 13 -16.53 0.48 -40.91
CA LEU A 13 -17.01 -0.36 -39.78
C LEU A 13 -18.08 0.36 -38.96
N ARG A 14 -17.93 1.67 -38.72
CA ARG A 14 -18.96 2.48 -38.03
C ARG A 14 -20.27 2.56 -38.83
N LYS A 15 -20.20 2.72 -40.15
CA LYS A 15 -21.42 2.73 -41.01
C LYS A 15 -22.11 1.36 -41.04
N GLN A 16 -21.39 0.24 -41.06
CA GLN A 16 -21.98 -1.09 -41.02
C GLN A 16 -22.62 -1.39 -39.66
N ILE A 17 -22.00 -1.03 -38.55
CA ILE A 17 -22.56 -1.20 -37.20
C ILE A 17 -23.84 -0.34 -37.03
N THR A 18 -23.84 0.89 -37.54
CA THR A 18 -25.01 1.76 -37.46
C THR A 18 -26.16 1.26 -38.37
N SER A 19 -25.86 0.67 -39.52
CA SER A 19 -26.90 0.07 -40.41
C SER A 19 -27.51 -1.22 -39.83
N VAL A 20 -26.72 -2.05 -39.14
CA VAL A 20 -27.23 -3.27 -38.50
C VAL A 20 -28.07 -2.93 -37.25
N LEU A 21 -27.70 -1.89 -36.50
CA LEU A 21 -28.48 -1.40 -35.35
C LEU A 21 -29.81 -0.72 -35.77
N LEU A 22 -29.87 -0.09 -36.94
CA LEU A 22 -31.11 0.51 -37.46
C LEU A 22 -32.10 -0.51 -38.02
N CYS A 23 -31.63 -1.67 -38.49
CA CYS A 23 -32.52 -2.75 -38.99
C CYS A 23 -33.13 -3.61 -37.87
N LEU A 24 -32.56 -3.59 -36.63
CA LEU A 24 -33.04 -4.40 -35.49
C LEU A 24 -34.00 -3.65 -34.57
N CYS A 25 -34.24 -2.36 -34.73
CA CYS A 25 -35.08 -1.55 -33.85
C CYS A 25 -36.47 -1.22 -34.42
N GLY A 26 -37.29 -2.25 -34.53
CA GLY A 26 -38.72 -2.11 -34.93
C GLY A 26 -39.73 -1.91 -33.81
N LYS A 27 -39.35 -1.70 -32.53
CA LYS A 27 -40.28 -1.46 -31.43
C LYS A 27 -39.77 -0.43 -30.41
N ASN A 28 -40.64 0.53 -30.10
CA ASN A 28 -40.35 1.69 -29.22
C ASN A 28 -39.93 1.36 -27.77
N HIS A 29 -40.07 0.15 -27.29
CA HIS A 29 -39.64 -0.26 -25.94
C HIS A 29 -38.13 -0.52 -25.84
N LEU A 30 -37.47 -0.99 -26.89
CA LEU A 30 -36.06 -1.28 -26.88
C LEU A 30 -35.19 0.01 -26.92
N ARG A 31 -35.72 1.08 -27.51
CA ARG A 31 -35.03 2.40 -27.53
C ARG A 31 -34.84 3.02 -26.15
N LYS A 32 -35.79 2.82 -25.23
CA LYS A 32 -35.67 3.33 -23.85
C LYS A 32 -34.68 2.52 -23.02
N GLN A 33 -34.56 1.24 -23.25
CA GLN A 33 -33.58 0.40 -22.54
C GLN A 33 -32.14 0.59 -23.08
N ILE A 34 -31.97 0.78 -24.39
CA ILE A 34 -30.64 1.08 -24.98
C ILE A 34 -30.18 2.49 -24.62
N LEU A 35 -31.07 3.48 -24.51
CA LEU A 35 -30.69 4.82 -23.99
C LEU A 35 -30.35 4.79 -22.49
N PHE A 36 -30.91 3.85 -21.71
CA PHE A 36 -30.56 3.70 -20.29
C PHE A 36 -29.26 2.95 -20.09
N LEU A 37 -28.85 2.05 -20.99
CA LEU A 37 -27.56 1.36 -20.93
C LEU A 37 -26.35 2.25 -21.35
N PHE A 38 -26.57 3.31 -22.11
CA PHE A 38 -25.51 4.23 -22.52
C PHE A 38 -25.25 5.37 -21.53
N PHE A 39 -26.01 5.49 -20.42
CA PHE A 39 -25.84 6.53 -19.41
C PHE A 39 -25.22 6.04 -18.09
N VAL A 40 -24.79 4.77 -18.02
CA VAL A 40 -23.88 4.32 -16.96
C VAL A 40 -22.45 4.44 -17.49
N VAL A 41 -22.05 5.66 -17.84
CA VAL A 41 -20.64 6.01 -17.88
C VAL A 41 -20.23 6.12 -16.42
N PHE A 42 -19.55 5.12 -15.92
CA PHE A 42 -18.81 5.20 -14.68
C PHE A 42 -17.86 6.40 -14.81
N PHE A 43 -18.21 7.49 -14.13
CA PHE A 43 -17.23 8.48 -13.74
C PHE A 43 -16.31 7.83 -12.70
N CYS A 44 -15.41 6.99 -13.15
CA CYS A 44 -14.22 6.70 -12.39
C CYS A 44 -13.38 7.98 -12.45
N GLU A 45 -13.56 8.88 -11.49
CA GLU A 45 -12.61 9.98 -11.28
C GLU A 45 -11.27 9.33 -10.97
N ALA A 46 -10.43 9.15 -11.97
CA ALA A 46 -9.02 8.87 -11.76
C ALA A 46 -8.43 10.09 -11.05
N LYS A 47 -8.34 10.04 -9.72
CA LYS A 47 -7.73 11.10 -8.89
C LYS A 47 -6.22 10.99 -8.98
N THR A 48 -5.68 11.33 -10.15
CA THR A 48 -4.26 11.62 -10.32
C THR A 48 -3.89 12.83 -9.45
N GLN A 49 -2.61 12.97 -9.10
CA GLN A 49 -2.12 14.07 -8.23
C GLN A 49 -2.16 15.44 -8.92
N THR A 50 -3.26 15.78 -9.55
CA THR A 50 -3.46 17.13 -10.09
C THR A 50 -3.33 18.15 -8.96
N PRO A 51 -2.65 19.30 -9.19
CA PRO A 51 -2.58 20.36 -8.20
C PRO A 51 -3.97 20.75 -7.73
N LYS A 52 -4.22 20.66 -6.41
CA LYS A 52 -5.52 21.00 -5.86
C LYS A 52 -5.78 22.50 -6.04
N SER A 53 -6.91 22.84 -6.64
CA SER A 53 -7.48 24.20 -6.63
C SER A 53 -8.63 24.24 -5.61
N TYR A 54 -8.66 25.27 -4.79
CA TYR A 54 -9.67 25.41 -3.73
C TYR A 54 -10.81 26.29 -4.19
N THR A 55 -12.03 25.88 -3.91
CA THR A 55 -13.22 26.70 -4.06
C THR A 55 -13.27 27.77 -2.97
N SER A 56 -14.01 28.85 -3.17
CA SER A 56 -14.17 29.90 -2.14
C SER A 56 -14.80 29.36 -0.86
N SER A 57 -15.66 28.35 -0.92
CA SER A 57 -16.21 27.69 0.26
C SER A 57 -15.16 26.90 1.05
N GLU A 58 -14.24 26.19 0.36
CA GLU A 58 -13.11 25.52 1.02
C GLU A 58 -12.14 26.56 1.63
N ILE A 59 -11.88 27.69 0.94
CA ILE A 59 -11.06 28.81 1.50
C ILE A 59 -11.74 29.39 2.76
N LEU A 60 -13.06 29.56 2.76
CA LEU A 60 -13.79 30.02 3.93
C LEU A 60 -13.64 29.04 5.11
N LEU A 61 -13.65 27.73 4.84
CA LEU A 61 -13.41 26.72 5.86
C LEU A 61 -11.98 26.80 6.42
N GLN A 62 -10.98 27.01 5.55
CA GLN A 62 -9.59 27.25 5.98
C GLN A 62 -9.46 28.51 6.85
N LEU A 63 -10.13 29.59 6.49
CA LEU A 63 -10.17 30.82 7.30
C LEU A 63 -10.76 30.58 8.68
N LYS A 64 -11.89 29.84 8.77
CA LYS A 64 -12.48 29.43 10.06
C LYS A 64 -11.53 28.60 10.90
N LYS A 65 -10.79 27.65 10.28
CA LYS A 65 -9.81 26.80 10.94
C LYS A 65 -8.63 27.58 11.54
N LEU A 66 -8.30 28.75 11.02
CA LEU A 66 -7.28 29.62 11.64
C LEU A 66 -7.64 29.99 13.10
N ASN A 67 -8.92 30.11 13.44
CA ASN A 67 -9.40 30.50 14.76
C ASN A 67 -9.44 29.34 15.77
N VAL A 68 -9.10 28.12 15.36
CA VAL A 68 -9.17 26.96 16.23
C VAL A 68 -7.75 26.40 16.48
N LEU A 69 -7.35 26.30 17.73
CA LEU A 69 -6.04 25.85 18.19
C LEU A 69 -6.13 24.52 18.96
N GLY A 70 -7.07 23.66 18.61
CA GLY A 70 -7.20 22.31 19.17
C GLY A 70 -6.52 21.27 18.28
N SER A 71 -6.03 20.19 18.88
CA SER A 71 -5.36 19.09 18.16
C SER A 71 -5.75 17.71 18.67
N VAL A 72 -6.01 16.77 17.76
CA VAL A 72 -6.38 15.39 18.07
C VAL A 72 -5.48 14.44 17.29
N LEU A 73 -4.87 13.47 17.97
CA LEU A 73 -4.09 12.40 17.34
C LEU A 73 -4.81 11.05 17.52
N TYR A 74 -5.18 10.45 16.41
CA TYR A 74 -5.75 9.10 16.37
C TYR A 74 -4.63 8.09 16.18
N ILE A 75 -4.60 7.00 16.95
CA ILE A 75 -3.53 5.98 16.91
C ILE A 75 -4.14 4.60 16.71
N ALA A 76 -3.62 3.86 15.72
CA ALA A 76 -3.94 2.46 15.50
C ALA A 76 -2.77 1.72 14.84
N ALA A 77 -2.95 0.44 14.53
CA ALA A 77 -1.88 -0.44 14.06
C ALA A 77 -1.61 -0.34 12.55
N HIS A 78 -2.66 -0.29 11.72
CA HIS A 78 -2.54 -0.44 10.28
C HIS A 78 -3.22 0.69 9.49
N PRO A 79 -2.83 0.91 8.21
CA PRO A 79 -3.67 1.64 7.28
C PRO A 79 -5.06 0.97 7.19
N ASP A 80 -6.15 1.74 7.30
CA ASP A 80 -7.56 1.29 7.35
C ASP A 80 -8.19 1.03 8.73
N ASP A 81 -7.43 1.06 9.81
CA ASP A 81 -7.98 0.94 11.17
C ASP A 81 -8.68 2.21 11.63
N GLU A 82 -8.38 3.35 11.03
CA GLU A 82 -8.93 4.64 11.45
C GLU A 82 -10.45 4.74 11.24
N ASN A 83 -11.11 5.46 12.15
CA ASN A 83 -12.50 5.86 11.98
C ASN A 83 -12.57 7.08 11.05
N THR A 84 -12.72 6.84 9.74
CA THR A 84 -12.69 7.90 8.71
C THR A 84 -13.79 8.95 8.90
N ARG A 85 -14.95 8.60 9.49
CA ARG A 85 -16.02 9.56 9.79
C ARG A 85 -15.62 10.49 10.92
N LEU A 86 -15.11 9.94 12.01
CA LEU A 86 -14.62 10.75 13.13
C LEU A 86 -13.47 11.66 12.67
N MET A 87 -12.54 11.15 11.86
CA MET A 87 -11.45 11.95 11.30
C MET A 87 -11.97 13.13 10.47
N ALA A 88 -12.91 12.86 9.54
CA ALA A 88 -13.53 13.90 8.71
C ALA A 88 -14.28 14.95 9.56
N TYR A 89 -15.02 14.51 10.58
CA TYR A 89 -15.75 15.37 11.49
C TYR A 89 -14.82 16.29 12.31
N LEU A 90 -13.77 15.71 12.91
CA LEU A 90 -12.80 16.47 13.71
C LEU A 90 -12.05 17.51 12.86
N ALA A 91 -11.65 17.14 11.64
CA ALA A 91 -10.88 17.99 10.75
C ALA A 91 -11.71 19.11 10.09
N ASN A 92 -13.02 18.89 9.80
CA ASN A 92 -13.82 19.79 8.96
C ASN A 92 -15.04 20.40 9.70
N GLU A 93 -15.56 19.77 10.77
CA GLU A 93 -16.61 20.40 11.61
C GLU A 93 -16.00 21.09 12.82
N LYS A 94 -15.23 20.33 13.61
CA LYS A 94 -14.57 20.85 14.80
C LYS A 94 -13.35 21.72 14.45
N LEU A 95 -12.86 21.60 13.23
CA LEU A 95 -11.72 22.35 12.67
C LEU A 95 -10.42 22.13 13.46
N TYR A 96 -10.33 21.03 14.21
CA TYR A 96 -9.12 20.66 14.93
C TYR A 96 -8.01 20.24 13.97
N ARG A 97 -6.77 20.48 14.36
CA ARG A 97 -5.64 19.80 13.73
C ARG A 97 -5.75 18.31 14.05
N THR A 98 -6.08 17.51 13.08
CA THR A 98 -6.36 16.08 13.23
C THR A 98 -5.25 15.27 12.57
N GLY A 99 -4.66 14.33 13.29
CA GLY A 99 -3.63 13.43 12.79
C GLY A 99 -4.00 11.97 12.98
N TYR A 100 -3.53 11.11 12.10
CA TYR A 100 -3.57 9.67 12.25
C TYR A 100 -2.15 9.12 12.31
N LEU A 101 -1.82 8.39 13.36
CA LEU A 101 -0.60 7.59 13.47
C LEU A 101 -0.96 6.12 13.25
N SER A 102 -0.63 5.61 12.08
CA SER A 102 -0.60 4.17 11.80
C SER A 102 0.78 3.64 12.22
N LEU A 103 0.84 2.65 13.11
CA LEU A 103 2.15 2.15 13.57
C LEU A 103 2.89 1.43 12.45
N THR A 104 2.18 0.69 11.58
CA THR A 104 2.75 0.00 10.43
C THR A 104 2.30 0.61 9.10
N ARG A 105 2.89 0.15 8.00
CA ARG A 105 2.46 0.49 6.63
C ARG A 105 1.55 -0.57 6.01
N GLY A 106 1.24 -1.64 6.76
CA GLY A 106 0.32 -2.69 6.34
C GLY A 106 0.91 -3.71 5.38
N ASP A 107 2.20 -3.96 5.50
CA ASP A 107 2.99 -4.87 4.65
C ASP A 107 2.54 -6.33 4.75
N GLY A 108 2.07 -6.75 5.94
CA GLY A 108 1.72 -8.15 6.25
C GLY A 108 0.34 -8.60 5.75
N GLY A 109 -0.42 -7.71 5.10
CA GLY A 109 -1.74 -8.00 4.57
C GLY A 109 -1.74 -8.84 3.29
N GLN A 110 -2.92 -8.97 2.70
CA GLN A 110 -3.14 -9.59 1.39
C GLN A 110 -3.65 -8.53 0.40
N ASN A 111 -3.05 -8.45 -0.79
CA ASN A 111 -3.55 -7.57 -1.85
C ASN A 111 -4.72 -8.24 -2.59
N LEU A 112 -5.87 -7.58 -2.66
CA LEU A 112 -7.06 -8.08 -3.37
C LEU A 112 -7.12 -7.63 -4.84
N ILE A 113 -6.27 -6.71 -5.25
CA ILE A 113 -6.27 -6.12 -6.59
C ILE A 113 -4.99 -6.41 -7.39
N GLY A 114 -4.03 -7.13 -6.79
CA GLY A 114 -2.75 -7.48 -7.40
C GLY A 114 -2.05 -8.61 -6.64
N ASP A 115 -0.80 -8.86 -7.00
CA ASP A 115 0.04 -9.93 -6.45
C ASP A 115 1.16 -9.41 -5.54
N GLU A 116 1.15 -8.12 -5.23
CA GLU A 116 2.14 -7.50 -4.36
C GLU A 116 1.96 -7.96 -2.92
N GLN A 117 3.06 -8.28 -2.26
CA GLN A 117 3.16 -8.72 -0.86
C GLN A 117 4.33 -8.03 -0.16
N GLY A 118 4.34 -8.06 1.17
CA GLY A 118 5.40 -7.47 1.95
C GLY A 118 5.54 -5.97 1.68
N VAL A 119 6.76 -5.50 1.50
CA VAL A 119 7.09 -4.08 1.26
C VAL A 119 6.31 -3.48 0.07
N ASP A 120 6.12 -4.24 -1.02
CA ASP A 120 5.35 -3.78 -2.18
C ASP A 120 3.91 -3.41 -1.79
N LEU A 121 3.26 -4.27 -1.02
CA LEU A 121 1.91 -4.00 -0.49
C LEU A 121 1.91 -2.83 0.50
N GLY A 122 2.91 -2.75 1.36
CA GLY A 122 3.07 -1.62 2.31
C GLY A 122 3.17 -0.27 1.60
N LEU A 123 3.85 -0.22 0.45
CA LEU A 123 3.92 0.97 -0.40
C LEU A 123 2.56 1.34 -1.00
N ILE A 124 1.79 0.36 -1.50
CA ILE A 124 0.43 0.57 -2.01
C ILE A 124 -0.44 1.12 -0.89
N ARG A 125 -0.50 0.44 0.27
CA ARG A 125 -1.34 0.84 1.40
C ARG A 125 -0.94 2.19 2.00
N THR A 126 0.35 2.54 1.95
CA THR A 126 0.81 3.89 2.30
C THR A 126 0.17 4.94 1.38
N GLN A 127 0.18 4.73 0.07
CA GLN A 127 -0.41 5.68 -0.89
C GLN A 127 -1.95 5.72 -0.80
N GLU A 128 -2.60 4.59 -0.55
CA GLU A 128 -4.04 4.52 -0.28
C GLU A 128 -4.42 5.34 0.96
N LEU A 129 -3.66 5.21 2.05
CA LEU A 129 -3.88 5.95 3.29
C LEU A 129 -3.64 7.46 3.11
N LEU A 130 -2.59 7.85 2.36
CA LEU A 130 -2.36 9.25 2.01
C LEU A 130 -3.48 9.81 1.11
N ALA A 131 -4.06 8.99 0.22
CA ALA A 131 -5.23 9.37 -0.57
C ALA A 131 -6.47 9.56 0.32
N ALA A 132 -6.68 8.71 1.32
CA ALA A 132 -7.74 8.86 2.31
C ALA A 132 -7.60 10.17 3.09
N ARG A 133 -6.38 10.52 3.55
CA ARG A 133 -6.10 11.79 4.25
C ARG A 133 -6.35 13.03 3.40
N ARG A 134 -6.09 12.97 2.10
CA ARG A 134 -6.43 14.07 1.18
C ARG A 134 -7.95 14.34 1.08
N ILE A 135 -8.77 13.33 1.37
CA ILE A 135 -10.24 13.41 1.33
C ILE A 135 -10.79 13.89 2.67
N ASP A 136 -10.36 13.31 3.79
CA ASP A 136 -10.91 13.64 5.11
C ASP A 136 -10.25 14.86 5.79
N GLY A 137 -9.09 15.31 5.29
CA GLY A 137 -8.42 16.53 5.73
C GLY A 137 -7.54 16.37 6.97
N ALA A 138 -7.23 15.14 7.38
CA ALA A 138 -6.30 14.85 8.46
C ALA A 138 -4.86 14.66 7.95
N GLU A 139 -3.88 14.74 8.87
CA GLU A 139 -2.46 14.49 8.62
C GLU A 139 -2.14 13.01 8.85
N GLN A 140 -1.15 12.47 8.10
CA GLN A 140 -0.72 11.08 8.23
C GLN A 140 0.66 10.95 8.85
N PHE A 141 0.79 10.02 9.81
CA PHE A 141 2.06 9.65 10.46
C PHE A 141 2.24 8.13 10.45
N PHE A 142 3.52 7.68 10.43
CA PHE A 142 3.89 6.27 10.55
C PHE A 142 5.04 6.11 11.53
N SER A 143 5.08 4.99 12.26
CA SER A 143 6.27 4.56 12.99
C SER A 143 7.20 3.75 12.08
N ARG A 144 8.30 3.22 12.65
CA ARG A 144 9.19 2.28 11.97
C ARG A 144 8.72 0.83 12.03
N ALA A 145 7.60 0.51 12.67
CA ALA A 145 7.13 -0.86 12.77
C ALA A 145 6.81 -1.44 11.40
N TYR A 146 7.29 -2.66 11.16
CA TYR A 146 6.95 -3.46 10.00
C TYR A 146 5.75 -4.34 10.32
N ASP A 147 4.78 -4.40 9.43
CA ASP A 147 3.67 -5.34 9.55
C ASP A 147 4.14 -6.72 9.10
N PHE A 148 4.49 -7.56 10.06
CA PHE A 148 4.96 -8.92 9.81
C PHE A 148 3.82 -9.94 9.64
N GLY A 149 2.57 -9.48 9.52
CA GLY A 149 1.38 -10.31 9.41
C GLY A 149 0.62 -10.44 10.72
N TYR A 150 -0.19 -11.46 10.85
CA TYR A 150 -1.05 -11.62 12.02
C TYR A 150 -0.26 -12.04 13.26
N SER A 151 -0.47 -11.33 14.35
CA SER A 151 0.02 -11.67 15.68
C SER A 151 -1.14 -12.00 16.60
N LYS A 152 -1.00 -13.03 17.44
CA LYS A 152 -2.02 -13.47 18.42
C LYS A 152 -1.98 -12.68 19.73
N SER A 153 -0.84 -12.11 20.06
CA SER A 153 -0.66 -11.41 21.33
C SER A 153 0.13 -10.10 21.20
N PRO A 154 -0.10 -9.12 22.08
CA PRO A 154 0.72 -7.91 22.12
C PRO A 154 2.17 -8.19 22.51
N ASP A 155 2.45 -9.20 23.32
CA ASP A 155 3.81 -9.56 23.75
C ASP A 155 4.65 -10.05 22.57
N GLU A 156 4.07 -10.91 21.71
CA GLU A 156 4.69 -11.32 20.46
C GLU A 156 4.99 -10.10 19.58
N THR A 157 4.00 -9.25 19.40
CA THR A 157 4.13 -8.04 18.59
C THR A 157 5.26 -7.13 19.07
N MET A 158 5.28 -6.83 20.38
CA MET A 158 6.28 -5.94 20.97
C MET A 158 7.70 -6.52 20.92
N ARG A 159 7.82 -7.84 21.10
CA ARG A 159 9.10 -8.53 20.97
C ARG A 159 9.65 -8.44 19.55
N ILE A 160 8.82 -8.61 18.52
CA ILE A 160 9.23 -8.56 17.12
C ILE A 160 9.52 -7.12 16.67
N TRP A 161 8.65 -6.18 17.01
CA TRP A 161 8.82 -4.76 16.67
C TRP A 161 10.00 -4.10 17.39
N GLY A 162 10.36 -4.60 18.60
CA GLY A 162 11.27 -3.92 19.53
C GLY A 162 10.52 -2.83 20.29
N HIS A 163 9.92 -3.20 21.46
CA HIS A 163 9.04 -2.36 22.27
C HIS A 163 9.55 -0.91 22.40
N ASP A 164 10.75 -0.69 22.94
CA ASP A 164 11.29 0.66 23.18
C ASP A 164 11.52 1.45 21.90
N LYS A 165 11.86 0.78 20.79
CA LYS A 165 12.03 1.41 19.48
C LYS A 165 10.71 2.03 19.00
N ILE A 166 9.61 1.28 19.06
CA ILE A 166 8.33 1.77 18.58
C ILE A 166 7.67 2.72 19.58
N LEU A 167 7.85 2.49 20.88
CA LEU A 167 7.45 3.46 21.91
C LEU A 167 8.13 4.82 21.68
N SER A 168 9.43 4.83 21.38
CA SER A 168 10.17 6.05 21.04
C SER A 168 9.55 6.79 19.84
N ASP A 169 9.10 6.06 18.81
CA ASP A 169 8.47 6.66 17.63
C ASP A 169 7.12 7.30 17.97
N VAL A 170 6.29 6.62 18.78
CA VAL A 170 5.01 7.17 19.23
C VAL A 170 5.22 8.42 20.08
N VAL A 171 6.18 8.39 21.01
CA VAL A 171 6.59 9.56 21.83
C VAL A 171 7.06 10.71 20.95
N TRP A 172 7.89 10.43 19.94
CA TRP A 172 8.36 11.42 18.98
C TRP A 172 7.20 12.12 18.25
N VAL A 173 6.23 11.34 17.73
CA VAL A 173 5.06 11.90 17.05
C VAL A 173 4.21 12.73 18.01
N ILE A 174 3.98 12.28 19.25
CA ILE A 174 3.24 13.05 20.26
C ILE A 174 3.95 14.38 20.57
N ARG A 175 5.26 14.37 20.82
CA ARG A 175 6.04 15.59 21.09
C ARG A 175 6.05 16.56 19.92
N LYS A 176 6.10 16.05 18.69
CA LYS A 176 6.12 16.87 17.47
C LYS A 176 4.73 17.40 17.09
N PHE A 177 3.70 16.59 17.20
CA PHE A 177 2.32 16.93 16.85
C PHE A 177 1.61 17.72 17.96
N ARG A 178 1.94 17.47 19.24
CA ARG A 178 1.36 18.06 20.45
C ARG A 178 -0.17 17.93 20.50
N PRO A 179 -0.72 16.68 20.54
CA PRO A 179 -2.15 16.47 20.63
C PRO A 179 -2.71 16.93 21.99
N ASP A 180 -3.82 17.64 21.99
CA ASP A 180 -4.59 17.89 23.20
C ASP A 180 -5.34 16.63 23.64
N VAL A 181 -5.83 15.86 22.67
CA VAL A 181 -6.53 14.59 22.89
C VAL A 181 -5.89 13.51 22.02
N ILE A 182 -5.62 12.36 22.63
CA ILE A 182 -5.23 11.13 21.92
C ILE A 182 -6.43 10.20 21.89
N ILE A 183 -6.68 9.58 20.74
CA ILE A 183 -7.74 8.58 20.56
C ILE A 183 -7.11 7.28 20.07
N THR A 184 -7.39 6.15 20.74
CA THR A 184 -7.02 4.83 20.26
C THR A 184 -8.19 4.15 19.58
N ARG A 185 -7.91 3.37 18.51
CA ARG A 185 -8.93 2.55 17.86
C ARG A 185 -9.27 1.32 18.66
N PHE A 186 -8.25 0.71 19.27
CA PHE A 186 -8.38 -0.57 19.95
C PHE A 186 -8.18 -0.42 21.47
N PRO A 187 -8.71 -1.35 22.26
CA PRO A 187 -8.43 -1.44 23.67
C PRO A 187 -7.14 -2.22 23.95
N THR A 188 -6.68 -2.15 25.19
CA THR A 188 -5.53 -2.93 25.69
C THR A 188 -5.92 -4.36 26.12
N THR A 189 -7.20 -4.72 26.01
CA THR A 189 -7.80 -5.95 26.56
C THR A 189 -8.09 -7.04 25.51
N GLY A 190 -7.70 -6.84 24.25
CA GLY A 190 -7.69 -7.86 23.20
C GLY A 190 -8.95 -7.96 22.33
N GLU A 191 -10.00 -7.19 22.59
CA GLU A 191 -11.24 -7.19 21.77
C GLU A 191 -11.00 -6.76 20.30
N GLY A 192 -9.85 -6.17 20.00
CA GLY A 192 -9.39 -5.89 18.65
C GLY A 192 -9.03 -7.15 17.84
N GLY A 193 -8.89 -8.32 18.50
CA GLY A 193 -8.69 -9.62 17.87
C GLY A 193 -7.36 -9.84 17.15
N HIS A 194 -6.37 -8.97 17.37
CA HIS A 194 -5.04 -9.00 16.74
C HIS A 194 -3.98 -8.42 17.69
N GLY A 195 -2.82 -9.05 17.78
CA GLY A 195 -1.73 -8.58 18.65
C GLY A 195 -1.27 -7.16 18.33
N HIS A 196 -1.13 -6.81 17.06
CA HIS A 196 -0.79 -5.43 16.62
C HIS A 196 -1.81 -4.41 17.11
N HIS A 197 -3.11 -4.72 17.06
CA HIS A 197 -4.17 -3.83 17.53
C HIS A 197 -4.04 -3.54 19.03
N THR A 198 -3.87 -4.59 19.82
CA THR A 198 -3.71 -4.47 21.27
C THR A 198 -2.39 -3.76 21.62
N ALA A 199 -1.29 -4.10 20.95
CA ALA A 199 0.01 -3.46 21.13
C ALA A 199 -0.04 -1.94 20.79
N SER A 200 -0.76 -1.54 19.75
CA SER A 200 -0.91 -0.13 19.41
C SER A 200 -1.59 0.69 20.51
N ALA A 201 -2.59 0.10 21.18
CA ALA A 201 -3.28 0.72 22.29
C ALA A 201 -2.40 0.81 23.55
N ILE A 202 -1.63 -0.24 23.85
CA ILE A 202 -0.69 -0.27 24.99
C ILE A 202 0.39 0.81 24.77
N LEU A 203 1.05 0.81 23.61
CA LEU A 203 2.07 1.79 23.26
C LEU A 203 1.54 3.24 23.30
N ALA A 204 0.31 3.48 22.86
CA ALA A 204 -0.32 4.79 22.99
C ALA A 204 -0.51 5.21 24.45
N GLY A 205 -0.92 4.27 25.32
CA GLY A 205 -1.06 4.50 26.77
C GLY A 205 0.26 4.75 27.48
N GLU A 206 1.33 4.05 27.12
CA GLU A 206 2.69 4.29 27.64
C GLU A 206 3.26 5.61 27.13
N ALA A 207 3.08 5.90 25.85
CA ALA A 207 3.56 7.12 25.23
C ALA A 207 2.85 8.38 25.76
N PHE A 208 1.61 8.27 26.24
CA PHE A 208 0.89 9.36 26.88
C PHE A 208 1.66 9.92 28.09
N ASP A 209 2.24 9.04 28.93
CA ASP A 209 3.05 9.45 30.07
C ASP A 209 4.49 9.77 29.67
N ALA A 210 5.08 8.93 28.83
CA ALA A 210 6.47 9.04 28.41
C ALA A 210 6.75 10.34 27.61
N ALA A 211 5.78 10.84 26.85
CA ALA A 211 5.94 12.09 26.11
C ALA A 211 6.07 13.32 27.02
N ALA A 212 5.48 13.27 28.21
CA ALA A 212 5.56 14.32 29.22
C ALA A 212 6.84 14.22 30.11
N ASP A 213 7.48 13.07 30.12
CA ASP A 213 8.66 12.82 30.95
C ASP A 213 9.96 13.13 30.17
N ALA A 214 10.71 14.14 30.63
CA ALA A 214 11.98 14.53 30.01
C ALA A 214 13.09 13.47 30.15
N THR A 215 12.94 12.51 31.06
CA THR A 215 13.92 11.42 31.25
C THR A 215 13.72 10.28 30.25
N LYS A 216 12.54 10.23 29.60
CA LYS A 216 12.22 9.26 28.57
C LYS A 216 12.63 9.80 27.21
N PHE A 217 13.48 9.07 26.49
CA PHE A 217 13.99 9.46 25.17
C PHE A 217 14.54 10.89 25.13
N PRO A 218 15.51 11.25 26.02
CA PRO A 218 16.03 12.62 26.15
C PRO A 218 16.73 13.12 24.87
N GLU A 219 17.26 12.23 24.04
CA GLU A 219 17.86 12.54 22.75
C GLU A 219 16.89 13.24 21.78
N GLN A 220 15.59 12.97 21.88
CA GLN A 220 14.58 13.64 21.06
C GLN A 220 14.49 15.15 21.38
N LEU A 221 14.71 15.52 22.63
CA LEU A 221 14.62 16.92 23.06
C LEU A 221 15.70 17.81 22.45
N THR A 222 16.81 17.21 22.01
CA THR A 222 17.87 17.91 21.27
C THR A 222 17.56 18.06 19.77
N GLN A 223 16.45 17.44 19.29
CA GLN A 223 16.04 17.43 17.89
C GLN A 223 14.90 18.40 17.57
N GLY A 224 14.68 19.41 18.43
CA GLY A 224 13.72 20.49 18.20
C GLY A 224 12.29 20.18 18.65
N VAL A 225 12.08 19.21 19.52
CA VAL A 225 10.82 18.96 20.21
C VAL A 225 10.97 19.21 21.72
N ASN A 226 9.86 19.46 22.39
CA ASN A 226 9.76 19.56 23.84
C ASN A 226 8.85 18.47 24.39
N VAL A 227 8.91 18.20 25.68
CA VAL A 227 7.95 17.36 26.37
C VAL A 227 6.52 17.86 26.14
N TRP A 228 5.59 16.93 26.08
CA TRP A 228 4.18 17.26 25.84
C TRP A 228 3.26 16.34 26.62
N GLN A 229 2.33 16.91 27.41
CA GLN A 229 1.28 16.18 28.10
C GLN A 229 -0.06 16.43 27.40
N ALA A 230 -0.61 15.40 26.74
CA ALA A 230 -1.98 15.45 26.27
C ALA A 230 -2.96 15.50 27.46
N LYS A 231 -4.13 16.13 27.28
CA LYS A 231 -5.13 16.26 28.35
C LYS A 231 -5.75 14.91 28.71
N ARG A 232 -5.96 14.05 27.71
CA ARG A 232 -6.59 12.74 27.87
C ARG A 232 -6.25 11.77 26.73
N ILE A 233 -6.40 10.50 27.04
CA ILE A 233 -6.43 9.43 26.05
C ILE A 233 -7.78 8.70 26.14
N LEU A 234 -8.45 8.56 24.99
CA LEU A 234 -9.77 7.97 24.84
C LEU A 234 -9.70 6.74 23.93
N TRP A 235 -10.43 5.73 24.25
CA TRP A 235 -10.68 4.61 23.34
C TRP A 235 -12.01 4.86 22.60
N ASN A 236 -11.97 4.94 21.25
CA ASN A 236 -13.15 4.98 20.38
C ASN A 236 -13.71 3.56 20.27
N THR A 237 -14.75 3.28 21.07
CA THR A 237 -15.38 1.97 21.14
C THR A 237 -16.20 1.67 19.88
N PHE A 238 -16.50 0.41 19.63
CA PHE A 238 -17.07 -0.02 18.35
C PHE A 238 -18.06 -1.18 18.49
N SER A 239 -18.88 -1.37 17.46
CA SER A 239 -19.73 -2.54 17.28
C SER A 239 -19.52 -3.10 15.87
N PHE A 240 -18.59 -4.05 15.73
CA PHE A 240 -18.35 -4.80 14.48
C PHE A 240 -17.64 -6.13 14.74
N GLY A 241 -17.64 -7.01 13.74
CA GLY A 241 -16.92 -8.29 13.82
C GLY A 241 -17.46 -9.25 14.89
N GLY A 242 -18.71 -9.09 15.30
CA GLY A 242 -19.32 -9.87 16.39
C GLY A 242 -19.05 -9.31 17.78
N ASN A 243 -18.22 -8.28 17.92
CA ASN A 243 -17.91 -7.62 19.18
C ASN A 243 -18.66 -6.30 19.28
N ASN A 244 -19.35 -6.09 20.40
CA ASN A 244 -19.95 -4.80 20.76
C ASN A 244 -19.33 -4.31 22.07
N THR A 245 -18.55 -3.22 21.97
CA THR A 245 -17.85 -2.59 23.08
C THR A 245 -18.49 -1.24 23.49
N THR A 246 -19.54 -0.81 22.78
CA THR A 246 -20.27 0.43 23.11
C THR A 246 -21.12 0.23 24.36
N ARG A 247 -21.22 1.26 25.21
CA ARG A 247 -22.01 1.32 26.43
C ARG A 247 -22.71 2.68 26.55
N GLU A 248 -23.89 2.69 27.19
CA GLU A 248 -24.68 3.91 27.36
C GLU A 248 -24.04 4.95 28.29
N ASP A 249 -23.18 4.53 29.22
CA ASP A 249 -22.43 5.36 30.15
C ASP A 249 -21.16 5.97 29.59
N GLN A 250 -20.79 5.63 28.35
CA GLN A 250 -19.64 6.22 27.68
C GLN A 250 -19.93 7.63 27.15
N PHE A 251 -18.88 8.43 27.01
CA PHE A 251 -19.00 9.73 26.35
C PHE A 251 -19.44 9.53 24.89
N LYS A 252 -20.40 10.33 24.45
CA LYS A 252 -21.03 10.26 23.13
C LYS A 252 -20.75 11.53 22.33
N LEU A 253 -20.45 11.34 21.05
CA LEU A 253 -20.24 12.44 20.10
C LEU A 253 -21.04 12.16 18.84
N GLU A 254 -21.90 13.10 18.47
CA GLU A 254 -22.59 13.10 17.18
C GLU A 254 -21.62 13.46 16.07
N SER A 255 -21.51 12.62 15.03
CA SER A 255 -20.54 12.80 13.94
C SER A 255 -21.11 12.59 12.54
N GLY A 256 -22.46 12.48 12.43
CA GLY A 256 -23.15 12.22 11.16
C GLY A 256 -23.63 13.44 10.39
N ASP A 257 -23.38 14.65 10.91
CA ASP A 257 -23.92 15.91 10.42
C ASP A 257 -23.60 16.22 8.95
N TYR A 258 -24.46 17.04 8.34
CA TYR A 258 -24.25 17.62 7.03
C TYR A 258 -23.56 18.97 7.14
N ASN A 259 -22.45 19.15 6.42
CA ASN A 259 -21.73 20.42 6.34
C ASN A 259 -22.15 21.20 5.09
N PRO A 260 -22.90 22.30 5.21
CA PRO A 260 -23.38 23.06 4.06
C PRO A 260 -22.26 23.78 3.28
N ILE A 261 -21.11 24.06 3.91
CA ILE A 261 -19.95 24.68 3.24
C ILE A 261 -19.30 23.66 2.26
N LEU A 262 -19.27 22.40 2.66
CA LEU A 262 -18.71 21.31 1.84
C LEU A 262 -19.78 20.65 0.94
N GLY A 263 -21.07 20.87 1.19
CA GLY A 263 -22.16 20.22 0.48
C GLY A 263 -22.22 18.71 0.69
N LYS A 264 -21.64 18.20 1.80
CA LYS A 264 -21.51 16.77 2.11
C LYS A 264 -21.71 16.53 3.59
N SER A 265 -22.22 15.35 3.95
CA SER A 265 -22.16 14.86 5.33
C SER A 265 -20.79 14.21 5.60
N TYR A 266 -20.44 14.08 6.88
CA TYR A 266 -19.19 13.43 7.28
C TYR A 266 -19.21 11.93 6.96
N GLY A 267 -20.38 11.32 6.90
CA GLY A 267 -20.54 9.94 6.41
C GLY A 267 -20.24 9.78 4.91
N GLU A 268 -20.55 10.78 4.07
CA GLU A 268 -20.20 10.79 2.65
C GLU A 268 -18.70 11.00 2.45
N ILE A 269 -18.08 11.89 3.21
CA ILE A 269 -16.62 12.09 3.19
C ILE A 269 -15.90 10.82 3.67
N ALA A 270 -16.40 10.20 4.75
CA ALA A 270 -15.86 8.96 5.30
C ALA A 270 -15.89 7.81 4.30
N ALA A 271 -17.00 7.64 3.58
CA ALA A 271 -17.11 6.58 2.58
C ALA A 271 -16.14 6.78 1.42
N ALA A 272 -15.96 8.02 0.96
CA ALA A 272 -14.98 8.35 -0.07
C ALA A 272 -13.54 8.11 0.40
N SER A 273 -13.21 8.47 1.66
CA SER A 273 -11.92 8.22 2.30
C SER A 273 -11.67 6.73 2.47
N ARG A 274 -12.58 5.98 3.08
CA ARG A 274 -12.48 4.53 3.31
C ARG A 274 -12.31 3.75 2.01
N SER A 275 -13.00 4.15 0.94
CA SER A 275 -12.94 3.50 -0.37
C SER A 275 -11.61 3.70 -1.10
N GLN A 276 -10.66 4.45 -0.54
CA GLN A 276 -9.29 4.51 -1.09
C GLN A 276 -8.50 3.24 -0.78
N HIS A 277 -8.83 2.49 0.27
CA HIS A 277 -8.18 1.23 0.66
C HIS A 277 -8.62 0.06 -0.25
N LYS A 278 -8.38 0.19 -1.56
CA LYS A 278 -8.82 -0.77 -2.58
C LYS A 278 -8.10 -2.09 -2.47
N SER A 279 -6.81 -2.08 -2.13
CA SER A 279 -6.02 -3.29 -1.91
C SER A 279 -6.61 -4.19 -0.83
N GLN A 280 -7.38 -3.62 0.11
CA GLN A 280 -8.04 -4.33 1.21
C GLN A 280 -9.54 -4.59 0.95
N GLY A 281 -10.09 -4.15 -0.19
CA GLY A 281 -11.48 -4.37 -0.55
C GLY A 281 -12.48 -3.54 0.28
N PHE A 282 -12.09 -2.36 0.74
CA PHE A 282 -12.92 -1.51 1.61
C PHE A 282 -13.77 -0.47 0.85
N GLY A 283 -14.26 -0.81 -0.33
CA GLY A 283 -15.31 -0.02 -0.97
C GLY A 283 -16.60 -0.03 -0.13
N VAL A 284 -17.08 1.15 0.30
CA VAL A 284 -18.25 1.27 1.17
C VAL A 284 -19.23 2.30 0.66
N ALA A 285 -20.52 2.02 0.89
CA ALA A 285 -21.60 2.96 0.59
C ALA A 285 -21.61 4.12 1.57
N ALA A 286 -21.94 5.31 1.08
CA ALA A 286 -22.08 6.50 1.92
C ALA A 286 -23.27 6.37 2.88
N GLN A 287 -23.01 6.57 4.16
CA GLN A 287 -24.03 6.69 5.20
C GLN A 287 -24.39 8.17 5.40
N ARG A 288 -25.66 8.46 5.56
CA ARG A 288 -26.23 9.80 5.81
C ARG A 288 -27.05 9.78 7.08
N GLY A 289 -27.14 10.92 7.73
CA GLY A 289 -27.89 11.09 8.98
C GLY A 289 -27.04 10.96 10.22
N SER A 290 -27.69 11.07 11.37
CA SER A 290 -27.07 11.07 12.70
C SER A 290 -26.34 9.75 12.97
N VAL A 291 -25.11 9.86 13.47
CA VAL A 291 -24.30 8.74 13.92
C VAL A 291 -23.54 9.12 15.17
N ILE A 292 -23.69 8.29 16.20
CA ILE A 292 -23.04 8.51 17.50
C ILE A 292 -21.76 7.70 17.59
N GLU A 293 -20.66 8.36 17.90
CA GLU A 293 -19.40 7.75 18.29
C GLU A 293 -19.33 7.66 19.81
N TYR A 294 -18.80 6.55 20.31
CA TYR A 294 -18.68 6.26 21.73
C TYR A 294 -17.23 6.22 22.17
N PHE A 295 -16.96 6.77 23.38
CA PHE A 295 -15.59 6.86 23.89
C PHE A 295 -15.52 6.44 25.35
N LYS A 296 -14.51 5.62 25.66
CA LYS A 296 -14.12 5.30 27.02
C LYS A 296 -12.84 6.04 27.36
N THR A 297 -12.83 6.77 28.47
CA THR A 297 -11.61 7.43 28.96
C THR A 297 -10.65 6.40 29.52
N ILE A 298 -9.39 6.40 29.03
CA ILE A 298 -8.32 5.51 29.46
C ILE A 298 -7.41 6.19 30.47
N LYS A 299 -6.98 7.44 30.17
CA LYS A 299 -6.18 8.29 31.08
C LYS A 299 -6.60 9.74 30.95
N GLY A 300 -6.29 10.54 31.98
CA GLY A 300 -6.65 11.96 32.05
C GLY A 300 -8.10 12.19 32.49
N THR A 301 -8.59 13.45 32.37
CA THR A 301 -9.94 13.85 32.77
C THR A 301 -10.96 13.40 31.73
N ALA A 302 -12.04 12.74 32.14
CA ALA A 302 -13.13 12.36 31.23
C ALA A 302 -13.85 13.59 30.65
N PRO A 303 -14.14 13.61 29.34
CA PRO A 303 -14.95 14.65 28.74
C PRO A 303 -16.42 14.51 29.16
N VAL A 304 -17.12 15.64 29.25
CA VAL A 304 -18.55 15.68 29.64
C VAL A 304 -19.42 16.20 28.49
N LYS A 305 -18.99 17.25 27.79
CA LYS A 305 -19.73 17.91 26.70
C LYS A 305 -19.00 17.87 25.35
N ASP A 306 -17.69 17.97 25.35
CA ASP A 306 -16.86 18.01 24.17
C ASP A 306 -15.54 17.28 24.44
N LEU A 307 -14.93 16.71 23.38
CA LEU A 307 -13.61 16.09 23.46
C LEU A 307 -12.54 17.03 24.02
N MET A 308 -12.71 18.35 23.81
CA MET A 308 -11.79 19.41 24.26
C MET A 308 -12.20 20.05 25.59
N ASP A 309 -13.12 19.45 26.37
CA ASP A 309 -13.42 19.98 27.71
C ASP A 309 -12.14 20.26 28.50
N GLU A 310 -12.06 21.42 29.15
CA GLU A 310 -10.89 21.94 29.88
C GLU A 310 -9.64 22.22 28.99
N VAL A 311 -9.77 22.23 27.66
CA VAL A 311 -8.73 22.68 26.73
C VAL A 311 -9.18 23.99 26.09
N ASP A 312 -8.40 25.05 26.24
CA ASP A 312 -8.65 26.30 25.51
C ASP A 312 -8.19 26.14 24.05
N VAL A 313 -9.13 26.00 23.13
CA VAL A 313 -8.89 25.89 21.68
C VAL A 313 -8.90 27.25 20.97
N SER A 314 -8.96 28.36 21.72
CA SER A 314 -8.93 29.71 21.18
C SER A 314 -7.52 30.31 21.20
N TRP A 315 -7.35 31.47 20.57
CA TRP A 315 -6.11 32.23 20.60
C TRP A 315 -5.66 32.69 22.00
N LYS A 316 -6.54 32.65 23.00
CA LYS A 316 -6.16 32.96 24.38
C LYS A 316 -5.07 32.01 24.92
N ARG A 317 -5.01 30.74 24.43
CA ARG A 317 -3.97 29.82 24.86
C ARG A 317 -2.55 30.25 24.47
N THR A 318 -2.40 31.18 23.52
CA THR A 318 -1.10 31.74 23.09
C THR A 318 -0.80 33.10 23.73
N ALA A 319 -1.60 33.52 24.70
CA ALA A 319 -1.56 34.82 25.31
C ALA A 319 -1.91 36.02 24.37
N ASP A 320 -2.33 35.76 23.13
CA ASP A 320 -2.76 36.80 22.16
C ASP A 320 -4.20 36.58 21.68
N GLY A 321 -5.15 36.73 22.59
CA GLY A 321 -6.59 36.62 22.28
C GLY A 321 -7.11 37.62 21.26
N ALA A 322 -6.39 38.73 21.01
CA ALA A 322 -6.79 39.76 20.06
C ALA A 322 -6.75 39.27 18.59
N LEU A 323 -5.94 38.28 18.29
CA LEU A 323 -5.86 37.67 16.95
C LEU A 323 -7.18 37.03 16.51
N SER A 324 -7.95 36.45 17.45
CA SER A 324 -9.29 35.92 17.18
C SER A 324 -10.22 36.96 16.55
N ASN A 325 -10.26 38.15 17.10
CA ASN A 325 -11.11 39.24 16.58
C ASN A 325 -10.63 39.72 15.19
N THR A 326 -9.33 39.72 14.95
CA THR A 326 -8.77 40.08 13.64
C THR A 326 -9.21 39.06 12.58
N ILE A 327 -9.12 37.75 12.90
CA ILE A 327 -9.53 36.66 12.02
C ILE A 327 -11.05 36.71 11.77
N HIS A 328 -11.88 36.94 12.81
CA HIS A 328 -13.32 37.11 12.64
C HIS A 328 -13.67 38.26 11.71
N LYS A 329 -12.96 39.41 11.80
CA LYS A 329 -13.17 40.53 10.87
C LYS A 329 -12.84 40.13 9.41
N ILE A 330 -11.80 39.36 9.18
CA ILE A 330 -11.45 38.85 7.85
C ILE A 330 -12.56 37.90 7.36
N ILE A 331 -12.99 36.93 8.17
CA ILE A 331 -14.07 35.99 7.82
C ILE A 331 -15.36 36.74 7.46
N ASN A 332 -15.77 37.69 8.26
CA ASN A 332 -17.00 38.45 8.02
C ASN A 332 -16.95 39.34 6.78
N LYS A 333 -15.76 39.75 6.34
CA LYS A 333 -15.55 40.54 5.14
C LYS A 333 -15.19 39.71 3.91
N PHE A 334 -15.05 38.38 4.06
CA PHE A 334 -14.66 37.48 2.98
C PHE A 334 -15.72 37.49 1.87
N ASP A 335 -15.30 37.90 0.68
CA ASP A 335 -16.12 37.91 -0.52
C ASP A 335 -15.88 36.65 -1.33
N VAL A 336 -16.89 35.77 -1.41
CA VAL A 336 -16.79 34.46 -2.12
C VAL A 336 -16.55 34.62 -3.63
N LEU A 337 -16.91 35.75 -4.23
CA LEU A 337 -16.69 36.05 -5.63
C LEU A 337 -15.33 36.73 -5.86
N HIS A 338 -14.76 37.32 -4.82
CA HIS A 338 -13.53 38.10 -4.88
C HIS A 338 -12.59 37.75 -3.69
N PRO A 339 -12.13 36.53 -3.55
CA PRO A 339 -11.25 36.13 -2.44
C PRO A 339 -9.97 36.97 -2.35
N GLU A 340 -9.48 37.46 -3.49
CA GLU A 340 -8.27 38.30 -3.58
C GLU A 340 -8.36 39.60 -2.77
N LYS A 341 -9.56 40.12 -2.52
CA LYS A 341 -9.76 41.32 -1.66
C LYS A 341 -9.33 41.08 -0.20
N SER A 342 -9.21 39.83 0.22
CA SER A 342 -8.76 39.47 1.56
C SER A 342 -7.24 39.42 1.70
N VAL A 343 -6.48 39.41 0.61
CA VAL A 343 -5.02 39.11 0.61
C VAL A 343 -4.26 40.14 1.45
N ALA A 344 -4.50 41.42 1.30
CA ALA A 344 -3.83 42.46 2.09
C ALA A 344 -4.04 42.27 3.61
N ALA A 345 -5.28 41.99 4.02
CA ALA A 345 -5.61 41.78 5.45
C ALA A 345 -4.98 40.46 5.97
N LEU A 346 -4.86 39.44 5.14
CA LEU A 346 -4.19 38.18 5.49
C LEU A 346 -2.67 38.36 5.61
N VAL A 347 -2.04 39.14 4.76
CA VAL A 347 -0.61 39.50 4.87
C VAL A 347 -0.34 40.30 6.16
N ASP A 348 -1.23 41.24 6.52
CA ASP A 348 -1.12 41.97 7.81
C ASP A 348 -1.32 41.04 9.02
N LEU A 349 -2.22 40.06 8.92
CA LEU A 349 -2.40 39.03 9.94
C LEU A 349 -1.12 38.15 10.02
N TYR A 350 -0.51 37.80 8.91
CA TYR A 350 0.74 37.03 8.85
C TYR A 350 1.86 37.72 9.64
N LYS A 351 2.07 39.04 9.38
CA LYS A 351 3.05 39.87 10.10
C LYS A 351 2.80 39.91 11.63
N LYS A 352 1.52 39.88 12.05
CA LYS A 352 1.16 39.84 13.49
C LYS A 352 1.53 38.50 14.10
N ILE A 353 1.20 37.38 13.41
CA ILE A 353 1.50 36.01 13.91
C ILE A 353 3.02 35.75 13.94
N GLU A 354 3.83 36.36 13.06
CA GLU A 354 5.31 36.28 13.13
C GLU A 354 5.87 36.74 14.50
N ASN A 355 5.18 37.64 15.19
CA ASN A 355 5.60 38.16 16.50
C ASN A 355 5.07 37.33 17.68
N LEU A 356 4.31 36.26 17.44
CA LEU A 356 3.80 35.38 18.48
C LEU A 356 4.93 34.71 19.27
N GLN A 357 4.79 34.63 20.60
CA GLN A 357 5.81 34.00 21.45
C GLN A 357 5.72 32.48 21.48
N ASP A 358 4.53 31.92 21.26
CA ASP A 358 4.35 30.47 21.15
C ASP A 358 4.85 30.00 19.78
N ASP A 359 6.08 29.50 19.72
CA ASP A 359 6.73 29.08 18.48
C ASP A 359 6.01 27.93 17.78
N TYR A 360 5.35 27.03 18.52
CA TYR A 360 4.61 25.91 17.93
C TYR A 360 3.38 26.42 17.17
N TRP A 361 2.49 27.17 17.85
CA TRP A 361 1.29 27.71 17.19
C TRP A 361 1.65 28.77 16.14
N LYS A 362 2.68 29.55 16.37
CA LYS A 362 3.23 30.47 15.34
C LYS A 362 3.51 29.72 14.04
N GLN A 363 4.33 28.66 14.11
CA GLN A 363 4.71 27.91 12.92
C GLN A 363 3.50 27.24 12.25
N GLN A 364 2.60 26.61 13.03
CA GLN A 364 1.39 25.97 12.50
C GLN A 364 0.49 26.98 11.76
N LYS A 365 0.24 28.15 12.38
CA LYS A 365 -0.66 29.14 11.82
C LYS A 365 -0.04 29.95 10.68
N LEU A 366 1.27 30.20 10.69
CA LEU A 366 1.97 30.82 9.55
C LEU A 366 1.93 29.90 8.32
N ASN A 367 2.13 28.59 8.48
CA ASN A 367 2.04 27.64 7.35
C ASN A 367 0.62 27.62 6.77
N ALA A 368 -0.42 27.48 7.62
CA ALA A 368 -1.81 27.53 7.19
C ALA A 368 -2.17 28.84 6.50
N LEU A 369 -1.76 29.98 7.08
CA LEU A 369 -2.06 31.28 6.53
C LEU A 369 -1.35 31.55 5.20
N LYS A 370 -0.13 31.05 5.03
CA LYS A 370 0.59 31.12 3.77
C LYS A 370 -0.18 30.40 2.64
N GLU A 371 -0.74 29.22 2.90
CA GLU A 371 -1.58 28.51 1.93
C GLU A 371 -2.87 29.27 1.62
N ILE A 372 -3.51 29.86 2.62
CA ILE A 372 -4.72 30.67 2.43
C ILE A 372 -4.42 31.90 1.58
N ILE A 373 -3.28 32.58 1.81
CA ILE A 373 -2.84 33.72 0.99
C ILE A 373 -2.64 33.28 -0.47
N GLN A 374 -2.00 32.14 -0.72
CA GLN A 374 -1.87 31.59 -2.08
C GLN A 374 -3.24 31.35 -2.71
N ASN A 375 -4.16 30.71 -1.98
CA ASN A 375 -5.49 30.35 -2.48
C ASN A 375 -6.35 31.58 -2.76
N CYS A 376 -6.38 32.57 -1.85
CA CYS A 376 -7.08 33.83 -2.03
C CYS A 376 -6.49 34.65 -3.19
N SER A 377 -5.18 34.63 -3.37
CA SER A 377 -4.52 35.30 -4.49
C SER A 377 -4.86 34.67 -5.85
N GLY A 378 -5.51 33.49 -5.86
CA GLY A 378 -5.70 32.72 -7.08
C GLY A 378 -4.38 32.32 -7.73
N LEU A 379 -3.29 32.29 -6.99
CA LEU A 379 -1.95 32.05 -7.48
C LEU A 379 -1.76 30.55 -7.82
N PHE A 380 -1.55 30.29 -9.11
CA PHE A 380 -1.23 28.95 -9.59
C PHE A 380 0.28 28.84 -9.85
N LEU A 381 0.91 27.85 -9.24
CA LEU A 381 2.34 27.54 -9.33
C LEU A 381 2.49 26.08 -9.72
N ASP A 382 3.21 25.81 -10.81
CA ASP A 382 3.45 24.46 -11.29
C ASP A 382 4.89 24.28 -11.78
N ALA A 383 5.48 23.13 -11.47
CA ALA A 383 6.81 22.74 -11.91
C ALA A 383 6.70 21.35 -12.54
N THR A 384 6.89 21.27 -13.86
CA THR A 384 6.60 20.03 -14.59
C THR A 384 7.71 19.64 -15.53
N THR A 385 7.78 18.33 -15.82
CA THR A 385 8.67 17.76 -16.83
C THR A 385 7.85 16.96 -17.83
N ASN A 386 8.44 16.71 -19.01
CA ASN A 386 7.88 15.84 -20.04
C ASN A 386 8.39 14.39 -19.95
N THR A 387 9.16 14.06 -18.92
CA THR A 387 9.63 12.70 -18.62
C THR A 387 9.46 12.39 -17.14
N GLN A 388 9.06 11.16 -16.84
CA GLN A 388 8.93 10.68 -15.46
C GLN A 388 10.31 10.40 -14.81
N TYR A 389 11.31 10.13 -15.65
CA TYR A 389 12.60 9.64 -15.20
C TYR A 389 13.73 10.66 -15.46
N ALA A 390 14.49 10.94 -14.40
CA ALA A 390 15.69 11.77 -14.42
C ALA A 390 16.91 10.87 -14.19
N VAL A 391 17.77 10.72 -15.17
CA VAL A 391 18.89 9.75 -15.11
C VAL A 391 20.18 10.42 -14.68
N GLN A 392 20.95 9.79 -13.80
CA GLN A 392 22.29 10.23 -13.43
C GLN A 392 23.17 10.45 -14.67
N GLY A 393 23.79 11.64 -14.78
CA GLY A 393 24.65 12.02 -15.93
C GLY A 393 23.91 12.57 -17.13
N ASP A 394 22.59 12.75 -17.05
CA ASP A 394 21.76 13.39 -18.08
C ASP A 394 21.12 14.69 -17.57
N SER A 395 20.44 15.42 -18.43
CA SER A 395 19.76 16.67 -18.12
C SER A 395 18.25 16.52 -18.11
N LEU A 396 17.60 17.07 -17.07
CA LEU A 396 16.16 17.14 -16.91
C LEU A 396 15.65 18.54 -17.29
N LYS A 397 14.73 18.64 -18.25
CA LYS A 397 14.04 19.88 -18.56
C LYS A 397 12.83 20.07 -17.67
N ILE A 398 12.77 21.22 -16.99
CA ILE A 398 11.69 21.58 -16.07
C ILE A 398 10.99 22.80 -16.63
N ASN A 399 9.67 22.74 -16.78
CA ASN A 399 8.81 23.86 -17.14
C ASN A 399 8.22 24.44 -15.86
N LEU A 400 8.46 25.73 -15.64
CA LEU A 400 7.97 26.49 -14.49
C LEU A 400 6.84 27.39 -14.98
N VAL A 401 5.69 27.31 -14.32
CA VAL A 401 4.51 28.10 -14.66
C VAL A 401 4.05 28.87 -13.43
N VAL A 402 3.88 30.17 -13.60
CA VAL A 402 3.26 31.09 -12.65
C VAL A 402 2.06 31.76 -13.30
N ASN A 403 0.89 31.71 -12.63
CA ASN A 403 -0.29 32.45 -13.09
C ASN A 403 -0.98 33.16 -11.90
N ASN A 404 -1.08 34.48 -12.00
CA ASN A 404 -1.84 35.33 -11.09
C ASN A 404 -3.30 35.43 -11.58
N ARG A 405 -4.12 34.38 -11.32
CA ARG A 405 -5.46 34.24 -11.92
C ARG A 405 -6.44 35.36 -11.48
N SER A 406 -6.38 35.78 -10.23
CA SER A 406 -7.30 36.81 -9.70
C SER A 406 -6.78 38.24 -9.84
N GLY A 407 -5.50 38.42 -10.15
CA GLY A 407 -4.89 39.75 -10.23
C GLY A 407 -4.57 40.34 -8.87
N ALA A 408 -4.19 39.51 -7.88
CA ALA A 408 -3.67 39.96 -6.61
C ALA A 408 -2.39 40.81 -6.81
N ASN A 409 -2.07 41.70 -5.87
CA ASN A 409 -0.90 42.54 -5.89
C ASN A 409 0.39 41.76 -5.64
N ILE A 410 1.01 41.24 -6.72
CA ILE A 410 2.26 40.49 -6.72
C ILE A 410 3.32 41.33 -7.44
N LEU A 411 4.33 41.80 -6.68
CA LEU A 411 5.33 42.75 -7.18
C LEU A 411 6.51 42.07 -7.86
N SER A 412 6.88 40.85 -7.44
CA SER A 412 7.93 40.07 -8.09
C SER A 412 7.67 38.57 -7.88
N ALA A 413 8.23 37.76 -8.77
CA ALA A 413 8.17 36.33 -8.75
C ALA A 413 9.49 35.73 -9.28
N ASP A 414 10.01 34.75 -8.56
CA ASP A 414 11.14 33.94 -8.99
C ASP A 414 10.99 32.49 -8.49
N ALA A 415 11.77 31.58 -9.09
CA ALA A 415 11.81 30.17 -8.73
C ALA A 415 13.26 29.72 -8.47
N HIS A 416 13.48 29.04 -7.34
CA HIS A 416 14.78 28.52 -6.92
C HIS A 416 14.85 27.01 -7.14
N LEU A 417 15.93 26.58 -7.82
CA LEU A 417 16.27 25.19 -8.07
C LEU A 417 17.72 24.96 -7.66
N ASN A 418 17.96 24.37 -6.51
CA ASN A 418 19.28 24.28 -5.86
C ASN A 418 19.89 25.69 -5.66
N GLU A 419 21.04 25.96 -6.30
CA GLU A 419 21.73 27.25 -6.22
C GLU A 419 21.30 28.23 -7.30
N ASP A 420 20.55 27.77 -8.30
CA ASP A 420 20.10 28.58 -9.42
C ASP A 420 18.71 29.20 -9.15
N TYR A 421 18.44 30.32 -9.82
CA TYR A 421 17.14 30.96 -9.76
C TYR A 421 16.66 31.42 -11.15
N VAL A 422 15.35 31.42 -11.33
CA VAL A 422 14.69 31.82 -12.57
C VAL A 422 13.71 32.94 -12.26
N ILE A 423 13.95 34.13 -12.83
CA ILE A 423 13.13 35.32 -12.61
C ILE A 423 11.97 35.32 -13.62
N PHE A 424 10.78 35.65 -13.14
CA PHE A 424 9.61 35.91 -13.96
C PHE A 424 9.45 37.41 -14.19
N ASP A 425 9.03 37.77 -15.40
CA ASP A 425 8.66 39.14 -15.72
C ASP A 425 7.38 39.53 -14.95
N GLN A 426 6.97 40.80 -15.02
CA GLN A 426 5.75 41.28 -14.35
C GLN A 426 4.55 40.41 -14.71
N LEU A 427 3.89 39.88 -13.68
CA LEU A 427 2.74 38.98 -13.83
C LEU A 427 1.50 39.75 -14.25
N GLN A 428 0.94 39.41 -15.41
CA GLN A 428 -0.36 39.90 -15.84
C GLN A 428 -1.49 39.04 -15.28
N LYS A 429 -2.65 39.64 -15.02
CA LYS A 429 -3.84 38.93 -14.53
C LYS A 429 -4.24 37.82 -15.48
N ASN A 430 -4.31 36.59 -14.98
CA ASN A 430 -4.76 35.39 -15.68
C ASN A 430 -3.95 35.04 -16.95
N VAL A 431 -2.68 35.44 -17.00
CA VAL A 431 -1.73 35.08 -18.06
C VAL A 431 -0.67 34.14 -17.49
N ASN A 432 -0.40 33.05 -18.21
CA ASN A 432 0.67 32.12 -17.81
C ASN A 432 2.03 32.75 -18.11
N ALA A 433 2.82 33.01 -17.09
CA ALA A 433 4.25 33.25 -17.21
C ALA A 433 4.98 31.91 -17.20
N VAL A 434 5.63 31.55 -18.29
CA VAL A 434 6.29 30.25 -18.49
C VAL A 434 7.78 30.45 -18.67
N LYS A 435 8.58 29.72 -17.90
CA LYS A 435 10.03 29.65 -18.04
C LYS A 435 10.47 28.19 -18.08
N ALA A 436 11.52 27.92 -18.86
CA ALA A 436 12.13 26.60 -18.91
C ALA A 436 13.49 26.61 -18.21
N TYR A 437 13.81 25.56 -17.48
CA TYR A 437 15.09 25.37 -16.83
C TYR A 437 15.62 23.96 -17.16
N SER A 438 16.92 23.83 -17.43
CA SER A 438 17.58 22.55 -17.68
C SER A 438 18.53 22.24 -16.54
N MET A 439 18.23 21.19 -15.78
CA MET A 439 19.03 20.76 -14.66
C MET A 439 19.86 19.54 -15.03
N PHE A 440 21.18 19.60 -14.82
CA PHE A 440 22.04 18.44 -14.95
C PHE A 440 21.94 17.56 -13.70
N ILE A 441 21.63 16.29 -13.90
CA ILE A 441 21.55 15.28 -12.81
C ILE A 441 22.95 14.75 -12.54
N ARG A 442 23.53 15.14 -11.43
CA ARG A 442 24.90 14.75 -11.07
C ARG A 442 25.03 13.22 -10.98
N PRO A 443 26.18 12.62 -11.39
CA PRO A 443 26.38 11.17 -11.35
C PRO A 443 26.22 10.54 -9.94
N ASN A 444 26.45 11.31 -8.88
CA ASN A 444 26.31 10.88 -7.48
C ASN A 444 24.94 11.22 -6.87
N THR A 445 23.97 11.71 -7.65
CA THR A 445 22.59 11.90 -7.18
C THR A 445 22.02 10.55 -6.76
N LYS A 446 21.53 10.45 -5.52
CA LYS A 446 20.93 9.20 -5.05
C LYS A 446 19.66 8.87 -5.85
N PRO A 447 19.44 7.61 -6.27
CA PRO A 447 18.18 7.18 -6.82
C PRO A 447 17.01 7.46 -5.86
N THR A 448 15.85 7.75 -6.41
CA THR A 448 14.65 8.01 -5.58
C THR A 448 14.27 6.73 -4.83
N GLN A 449 14.26 6.81 -3.50
CA GLN A 449 13.93 5.70 -2.63
C GLN A 449 13.06 6.19 -1.47
N PRO A 450 12.01 5.49 -1.07
CA PRO A 450 11.30 5.78 0.17
C PRO A 450 12.29 5.78 1.34
N TYR A 451 12.21 6.79 2.21
CA TYR A 451 13.21 6.99 3.27
C TYR A 451 13.34 5.76 4.19
N TRP A 452 12.24 5.03 4.43
CA TRP A 452 12.24 3.84 5.29
C TRP A 452 12.83 2.59 4.60
N LEU A 453 13.07 2.64 3.28
CA LEU A 453 13.68 1.57 2.48
C LEU A 453 15.13 1.89 2.05
N GLN A 454 15.73 2.96 2.58
CA GLN A 454 17.11 3.33 2.24
C GLN A 454 18.15 2.39 2.88
N ASN A 455 17.82 1.78 4.02
CA ASN A 455 18.69 0.84 4.70
C ASN A 455 17.99 -0.53 4.81
N PRO A 456 18.76 -1.63 4.88
CA PRO A 456 18.21 -2.94 5.17
C PRO A 456 17.39 -2.92 6.46
N MET A 457 16.21 -3.53 6.44
CA MET A 457 15.30 -3.59 7.58
C MET A 457 15.67 -4.72 8.55
N ASP A 458 15.27 -4.59 9.81
CA ASP A 458 15.24 -5.67 10.79
C ASP A 458 13.97 -6.54 10.58
N LYS A 459 13.89 -7.70 11.28
CA LYS A 459 12.74 -8.61 11.17
C LYS A 459 11.37 -7.92 11.44
N GLY A 460 11.31 -6.96 12.36
CA GLY A 460 10.07 -6.31 12.80
C GLY A 460 10.02 -4.79 12.61
N SER A 461 11.05 -4.17 12.02
CA SER A 461 11.07 -2.73 11.87
C SER A 461 11.97 -2.25 10.73
N PHE A 462 11.57 -1.13 10.13
CA PHE A 462 12.42 -0.41 9.17
C PHE A 462 13.59 0.29 9.89
N ASN A 463 14.74 0.31 9.25
CA ASN A 463 15.95 0.94 9.80
C ASN A 463 16.07 2.39 9.32
N VAL A 464 15.45 3.30 10.06
CA VAL A 464 15.52 4.76 9.83
C VAL A 464 16.40 5.38 10.89
N THR A 465 17.53 5.94 10.49
CA THR A 465 18.54 6.54 11.39
C THR A 465 18.33 8.03 11.64
N ASP A 466 17.69 8.74 10.70
CA ASP A 466 17.39 10.17 10.87
C ASP A 466 16.06 10.34 11.62
N GLN A 467 16.15 10.86 12.85
CA GLN A 467 15.00 11.12 13.72
C GLN A 467 13.96 12.04 13.07
N GLN A 468 14.38 12.98 12.22
CA GLN A 468 13.46 13.92 11.56
C GLN A 468 12.57 13.27 10.50
N LEU A 469 12.96 12.08 9.99
CA LEU A 469 12.17 11.31 9.03
C LEU A 469 11.11 10.45 9.73
N ILE A 470 11.32 10.08 11.00
CA ILE A 470 10.33 9.29 11.76
C ILE A 470 9.03 10.07 11.89
N GLY A 471 7.94 9.41 11.62
CA GLY A 471 6.60 10.00 11.59
C GLY A 471 6.17 10.53 10.23
N LYS A 472 7.07 10.76 9.27
CA LYS A 472 6.64 11.24 7.93
C LYS A 472 5.82 10.20 7.18
N GLY A 473 4.81 10.66 6.45
CA GLY A 473 3.99 9.82 5.55
C GLY A 473 4.80 9.25 4.40
N GLU A 474 5.57 10.11 3.73
CA GLU A 474 6.40 9.77 2.58
C GLU A 474 7.69 10.60 2.55
N SER A 475 8.59 10.27 1.62
CA SER A 475 9.81 11.06 1.38
C SER A 475 9.44 12.42 0.80
N ASP A 476 10.27 13.43 1.10
CA ASP A 476 10.11 14.75 0.50
C ASP A 476 10.35 14.64 -1.02
N PRO A 477 9.43 15.15 -1.86
CA PRO A 477 9.58 15.07 -3.30
C PRO A 477 10.66 16.06 -3.78
N PHE A 478 11.25 15.75 -4.94
CA PHE A 478 12.05 16.74 -5.66
C PHE A 478 11.19 17.97 -5.94
N SER A 479 11.64 19.15 -5.54
CA SER A 479 10.80 20.36 -5.47
C SER A 479 11.52 21.60 -5.95
N VAL A 480 10.71 22.58 -6.39
CA VAL A 480 11.09 23.96 -6.68
C VAL A 480 10.51 24.88 -5.62
N VAL A 481 11.26 25.87 -5.17
CA VAL A 481 10.77 26.91 -4.27
C VAL A 481 10.45 28.17 -5.10
N PHE A 482 9.18 28.52 -5.17
CA PHE A 482 8.74 29.78 -5.78
C PHE A 482 8.73 30.87 -4.71
N SER A 483 9.43 31.97 -4.95
CA SER A 483 9.46 33.14 -4.08
C SER A 483 8.62 34.26 -4.72
N MET A 484 7.65 34.78 -3.93
CA MET A 484 6.67 35.75 -4.39
C MET A 484 6.62 36.94 -3.42
N LEU A 485 6.75 38.15 -3.95
CA LEU A 485 6.52 39.38 -3.17
C LEU A 485 5.05 39.76 -3.27
N ILE A 486 4.23 39.37 -2.28
CA ILE A 486 2.78 39.61 -2.22
C ILE A 486 2.51 40.70 -1.19
N GLU A 487 1.82 41.79 -1.57
CA GLU A 487 1.53 42.93 -0.68
C GLU A 487 2.78 43.44 0.08
N GLY A 488 3.95 43.45 -0.60
CA GLY A 488 5.22 43.87 -0.02
C GLY A 488 5.86 42.90 0.98
N LYS A 489 5.35 41.66 1.12
CA LYS A 489 5.90 40.58 1.94
C LYS A 489 6.34 39.41 1.07
N GLU A 490 7.54 38.90 1.27
CA GLU A 490 8.02 37.71 0.60
C GLU A 490 7.38 36.44 1.17
N PHE A 491 6.91 35.56 0.28
CA PHE A 491 6.41 34.22 0.58
C PHE A 491 7.10 33.18 -0.29
N LYS A 492 7.53 32.07 0.34
CA LYS A 492 8.15 30.94 -0.33
C LYS A 492 7.21 29.75 -0.40
N PHE A 493 6.88 29.32 -1.61
CA PHE A 493 5.98 28.20 -1.88
C PHE A 493 6.76 27.04 -2.50
N THR A 494 6.94 25.95 -1.76
CA THR A 494 7.57 24.73 -2.27
C THR A 494 6.56 23.93 -3.08
N LYS A 495 6.89 23.62 -4.34
CA LYS A 495 6.06 22.82 -5.23
C LYS A 495 6.85 21.61 -5.74
N PRO A 496 6.29 20.41 -5.71
CA PRO A 496 6.96 19.23 -6.26
C PRO A 496 7.10 19.36 -7.78
N VAL A 497 8.25 18.93 -8.29
CA VAL A 497 8.42 18.75 -9.74
C VAL A 497 7.74 17.44 -10.13
N ARG A 498 6.86 17.48 -11.13
CA ARG A 498 6.06 16.33 -11.54
C ARG A 498 6.13 16.09 -13.03
N TYR A 499 6.13 14.82 -13.42
CA TYR A 499 5.90 14.43 -14.80
C TYR A 499 4.43 14.70 -15.16
N LYS A 500 4.19 15.51 -16.18
CA LYS A 500 2.86 15.88 -16.65
C LYS A 500 2.65 15.36 -18.07
N TYR A 501 1.54 14.68 -18.30
CA TYR A 501 1.17 14.17 -19.61
C TYR A 501 -0.35 14.18 -19.79
N THR A 502 -0.80 14.03 -21.03
CA THR A 502 -2.21 13.94 -21.36
C THR A 502 -2.56 12.52 -21.80
N ASP A 503 -3.43 11.86 -21.07
CA ASP A 503 -4.03 10.59 -21.45
C ASP A 503 -5.30 10.85 -22.28
N PRO A 504 -5.51 10.16 -23.41
CA PRO A 504 -6.68 10.42 -24.27
C PRO A 504 -8.04 10.12 -23.62
N VAL A 505 -8.07 9.26 -22.60
CA VAL A 505 -9.29 8.85 -21.89
C VAL A 505 -9.44 9.58 -20.57
N LYS A 506 -8.32 9.75 -19.81
CA LYS A 506 -8.31 10.27 -18.44
C LYS A 506 -8.01 11.76 -18.35
N GLY A 507 -7.55 12.39 -19.44
CA GLY A 507 -7.18 13.80 -19.48
C GLY A 507 -5.77 14.09 -18.94
N GLU A 508 -5.61 15.22 -18.26
CA GLU A 508 -4.32 15.67 -17.72
C GLU A 508 -3.95 14.88 -16.46
N LEU A 509 -2.77 14.26 -16.47
CA LEU A 509 -2.24 13.40 -15.43
C LEU A 509 -0.87 13.88 -14.94
N TYR A 510 -0.61 13.64 -13.64
CA TYR A 510 0.64 13.96 -12.99
C TYR A 510 1.20 12.73 -12.27
N GLN A 511 2.51 12.50 -12.39
CA GLN A 511 3.23 11.45 -11.69
C GLN A 511 4.47 12.02 -11.00
N PRO A 512 4.96 11.41 -9.92
CA PRO A 512 6.23 11.78 -9.31
C PRO A 512 7.39 11.64 -10.30
N VAL A 513 8.37 12.53 -10.22
CA VAL A 513 9.66 12.37 -10.92
C VAL A 513 10.55 11.43 -10.11
N THR A 514 11.17 10.49 -10.81
CA THR A 514 12.07 9.49 -10.21
C THR A 514 13.49 9.66 -10.73
N PHE A 515 14.46 9.79 -9.83
CA PHE A 515 15.88 9.74 -10.18
C PHE A 515 16.33 8.29 -10.35
N LEU A 516 16.91 7.97 -11.51
CA LEU A 516 17.39 6.65 -11.86
C LEU A 516 18.92 6.57 -11.82
N PRO A 517 19.52 5.42 -11.47
CA PRO A 517 20.91 5.14 -11.73
C PRO A 517 21.16 5.02 -13.23
N LYS A 518 22.43 5.10 -13.65
CA LYS A 518 22.82 4.92 -15.07
C LYS A 518 22.45 3.54 -15.59
N ALA A 519 22.53 2.51 -14.74
CA ALA A 519 22.17 1.13 -15.07
C ALA A 519 21.38 0.45 -13.96
N GLU A 520 20.54 -0.47 -14.37
CA GLU A 520 19.74 -1.34 -13.51
C GLU A 520 20.06 -2.79 -13.80
N LEU A 521 20.07 -3.62 -12.76
CA LEU A 521 20.37 -5.05 -12.83
C LEU A 521 19.22 -5.84 -12.26
N ASN A 522 18.87 -6.96 -12.88
CA ASN A 522 17.85 -7.86 -12.35
C ASN A 522 18.15 -9.31 -12.66
N TYR A 523 17.57 -10.22 -11.88
CA TYR A 523 17.44 -11.62 -12.23
C TYR A 523 16.11 -11.84 -12.98
N LYS A 524 16.09 -12.83 -13.88
CA LYS A 524 14.87 -13.21 -14.61
C LYS A 524 13.79 -13.82 -13.69
N SER A 525 14.23 -14.41 -12.58
CA SER A 525 13.35 -15.00 -11.54
C SER A 525 13.88 -14.66 -10.14
N HIS A 526 12.99 -14.56 -9.16
CA HIS A 526 13.38 -14.38 -7.76
C HIS A 526 13.81 -15.69 -7.08
N VAL A 527 13.46 -16.85 -7.65
CA VAL A 527 13.87 -18.17 -7.15
C VAL A 527 14.35 -19.03 -8.32
N PHE A 528 15.50 -19.63 -8.15
CA PHE A 528 16.08 -20.62 -9.05
C PHE A 528 16.21 -21.95 -8.33
N LEU A 529 15.66 -23.01 -8.90
CA LEU A 529 15.67 -24.36 -8.31
C LEU A 529 16.67 -25.27 -9.04
N ALA A 530 17.74 -25.67 -8.36
CA ALA A 530 18.63 -26.69 -8.82
C ALA A 530 18.09 -28.08 -8.37
N ILE A 531 17.34 -28.75 -9.23
CA ILE A 531 16.62 -29.99 -8.91
C ILE A 531 17.51 -31.19 -9.15
N ASN A 532 17.63 -32.09 -8.16
CA ASN A 532 18.31 -33.38 -8.25
C ASN A 532 19.77 -33.27 -8.76
N ASN A 533 20.50 -32.30 -8.21
CA ASN A 533 21.90 -31.99 -8.56
C ASN A 533 22.14 -31.59 -10.04
N LYS A 534 21.08 -31.30 -10.80
CA LYS A 534 21.22 -30.75 -12.14
C LYS A 534 21.59 -29.26 -12.06
N PRO A 535 22.42 -28.77 -12.98
CA PRO A 535 22.66 -27.36 -13.12
C PRO A 535 21.35 -26.62 -13.35
N VAL A 536 21.25 -25.40 -12.77
CA VAL A 536 20.13 -24.50 -12.98
C VAL A 536 20.58 -23.32 -13.84
N GLU A 537 19.77 -22.97 -14.82
CA GLU A 537 19.99 -21.79 -15.65
C GLU A 537 19.57 -20.52 -14.88
N ILE A 538 20.52 -19.61 -14.64
CA ILE A 538 20.28 -18.33 -14.00
C ILE A 538 20.31 -17.22 -15.04
N GLY A 539 19.11 -16.72 -15.38
CA GLY A 539 18.95 -15.59 -16.28
C GLY A 539 19.19 -14.27 -15.55
N THR A 540 20.01 -13.39 -16.13
CA THR A 540 20.29 -12.04 -15.64
C THR A 540 19.99 -11.00 -16.70
N GLN A 541 19.60 -9.81 -16.26
CA GLN A 541 19.29 -8.69 -17.12
C GLN A 541 20.04 -7.45 -16.65
N ILE A 542 20.63 -6.73 -17.61
CA ILE A 542 21.13 -5.36 -17.41
C ILE A 542 20.38 -4.41 -18.32
N LYS A 543 20.07 -3.23 -17.81
CA LYS A 543 19.44 -2.14 -18.54
C LYS A 543 20.23 -0.86 -18.33
N SER A 544 20.70 -0.23 -19.41
CA SER A 544 21.22 1.14 -19.38
C SER A 544 20.06 2.12 -19.47
N ASN A 545 20.04 3.10 -18.59
CA ASN A 545 19.04 4.17 -18.60
C ASN A 545 19.52 5.43 -19.37
N LEU A 546 20.80 5.46 -19.76
CA LEU A 546 21.36 6.55 -20.56
C LEU A 546 21.13 6.31 -22.05
N PRO A 547 20.77 7.34 -22.83
CA PRO A 547 20.67 7.24 -24.29
C PRO A 547 22.05 7.13 -24.98
N ALA A 548 23.12 7.40 -24.25
CA ALA A 548 24.51 7.32 -24.75
C ALA A 548 25.08 5.89 -24.67
N ILE A 549 26.11 5.64 -25.48
CA ILE A 549 26.87 4.37 -25.43
C ILE A 549 27.60 4.30 -24.08
N SER A 550 27.40 3.23 -23.34
CA SER A 550 28.05 2.96 -22.07
C SER A 550 28.51 1.50 -22.00
N THR A 551 29.64 1.26 -21.36
CA THR A 551 30.19 -0.08 -21.17
C THR A 551 30.10 -0.47 -19.70
N TYR A 552 29.57 -1.64 -19.42
CA TYR A 552 29.41 -2.18 -18.08
C TYR A 552 30.07 -3.55 -17.96
N THR A 553 30.82 -3.76 -16.88
CA THR A 553 31.34 -5.08 -16.50
C THR A 553 30.43 -5.67 -15.45
N ILE A 554 29.86 -6.83 -15.70
CA ILE A 554 28.87 -7.50 -14.86
C ILE A 554 29.53 -8.67 -14.16
N ASN A 555 29.49 -8.67 -12.84
CA ASN A 555 29.96 -9.73 -11.98
C ASN A 555 28.78 -10.44 -11.34
N LYS A 556 28.77 -11.78 -11.42
CA LYS A 556 27.81 -12.60 -10.68
C LYS A 556 28.47 -13.04 -9.39
N ILE A 557 27.87 -12.69 -8.27
CA ILE A 557 28.41 -13.05 -6.95
C ILE A 557 27.94 -14.46 -6.63
N THR A 558 28.91 -15.35 -6.43
CA THR A 558 28.67 -16.73 -6.01
C THR A 558 29.52 -17.05 -4.79
N THR A 559 29.07 -18.03 -3.99
CA THR A 559 29.85 -18.50 -2.84
C THR A 559 30.79 -19.64 -3.22
N GLN A 560 31.64 -20.05 -2.27
CA GLN A 560 32.50 -21.23 -2.46
C GLN A 560 31.74 -22.55 -2.65
N LYS A 561 30.47 -22.60 -2.24
CA LYS A 561 29.62 -23.79 -2.35
C LYS A 561 28.95 -23.94 -3.73
N ILE A 562 29.00 -22.90 -4.56
CA ILE A 562 28.35 -22.87 -5.86
C ILE A 562 29.44 -22.77 -6.93
N LYS A 563 29.44 -23.73 -7.85
CA LYS A 563 30.31 -23.67 -9.02
C LYS A 563 29.69 -22.75 -10.06
N ASN A 564 30.38 -21.65 -10.33
CA ASN A 564 30.01 -20.70 -11.38
C ASN A 564 30.90 -20.92 -12.62
N SER A 565 30.28 -21.02 -13.77
CA SER A 565 30.99 -21.10 -15.05
C SER A 565 31.45 -19.72 -15.56
N ASN A 566 31.23 -18.65 -14.82
CA ASN A 566 31.28 -17.33 -15.39
C ASN A 566 32.51 -16.51 -15.03
N ASN A 567 33.20 -16.10 -16.10
CA ASN A 567 33.93 -14.84 -16.08
C ASN A 567 32.96 -13.63 -16.10
N PRO A 568 33.38 -12.47 -15.62
CA PRO A 568 32.65 -11.22 -15.83
C PRO A 568 32.37 -11.03 -17.31
N PHE A 569 31.16 -10.58 -17.65
CA PHE A 569 30.87 -10.25 -19.05
C PHE A 569 30.76 -8.72 -19.23
N VAL A 570 31.05 -8.25 -20.46
CA VAL A 570 30.99 -6.83 -20.80
C VAL A 570 29.75 -6.56 -21.63
N PHE A 571 28.91 -5.64 -21.15
CA PHE A 571 27.78 -5.11 -21.89
C PHE A 571 28.11 -3.70 -22.39
N LYS A 572 27.98 -3.49 -23.70
CA LYS A 572 28.06 -2.18 -24.32
C LYS A 572 26.67 -1.78 -24.81
N SER A 573 26.11 -0.77 -24.23
CA SER A 573 24.81 -0.25 -24.62
C SER A 573 24.91 0.56 -25.92
N THR A 574 23.84 0.53 -26.70
CA THR A 574 23.61 1.44 -27.84
C THR A 574 22.17 1.96 -27.74
N PRO A 575 21.80 3.04 -28.46
CA PRO A 575 20.42 3.49 -28.48
C PRO A 575 19.39 2.42 -28.93
N GLN A 576 19.85 1.43 -29.70
CA GLN A 576 19.00 0.32 -30.19
C GLN A 576 18.97 -0.86 -29.21
N ASN A 577 20.00 -1.02 -28.36
CA ASN A 577 20.08 -2.14 -27.41
C ASN A 577 20.46 -1.64 -26.01
N MET A 578 19.58 -0.90 -25.35
CA MET A 578 19.77 -0.46 -23.98
C MET A 578 19.55 -1.57 -22.94
N THR A 579 19.13 -2.75 -23.35
CA THR A 579 18.88 -3.88 -22.47
C THR A 579 19.51 -5.14 -23.06
N LYS A 580 20.20 -5.91 -22.21
CA LYS A 580 20.72 -7.24 -22.56
C LYS A 580 20.25 -8.28 -21.54
N MET A 581 19.86 -9.43 -22.05
CA MET A 581 19.61 -10.64 -21.26
C MET A 581 20.79 -11.60 -21.42
N GLU A 582 21.17 -12.27 -20.35
CA GLU A 582 22.18 -13.30 -20.34
C GLU A 582 21.79 -14.42 -19.38
N SER A 583 22.11 -15.65 -19.73
CA SER A 583 21.90 -16.80 -18.87
C SER A 583 23.20 -17.59 -18.70
N SER A 584 23.32 -18.24 -17.58
CA SER A 584 24.46 -19.11 -17.28
C SER A 584 24.03 -20.23 -16.36
N ASP A 585 24.70 -21.40 -16.55
CA ASP A 585 24.46 -22.56 -15.74
C ASP A 585 25.22 -22.47 -14.42
N PHE A 586 24.53 -22.80 -13.34
CA PHE A 586 25.10 -22.91 -12.00
C PHE A 586 24.93 -24.35 -11.51
N ALA A 587 25.98 -24.90 -10.93
CA ALA A 587 25.94 -26.19 -10.27
C ALA A 587 26.46 -26.07 -8.83
N PHE A 588 25.78 -26.75 -7.91
CA PHE A 588 26.24 -26.86 -6.54
C PHE A 588 27.42 -27.82 -6.44
N THR A 589 28.47 -27.46 -5.72
CA THR A 589 29.66 -28.25 -5.54
C THR A 589 29.95 -28.52 -4.07
N GLY A 590 30.07 -29.79 -3.67
CA GLY A 590 30.35 -30.20 -2.29
C GLY A 590 29.24 -29.87 -1.29
N VAL A 591 28.00 -29.67 -1.74
CA VAL A 591 26.82 -29.45 -0.90
C VAL A 591 26.00 -30.73 -0.85
N GLU A 592 25.83 -31.28 0.35
CA GLU A 592 24.93 -32.42 0.60
C GLU A 592 23.59 -31.92 1.11
N GLY A 593 22.49 -32.61 0.75
CA GLY A 593 21.11 -32.24 1.14
C GLY A 593 20.59 -30.96 0.50
N ASP A 594 19.57 -30.39 1.11
CA ASP A 594 18.97 -29.13 0.70
C ASP A 594 19.87 -27.95 1.06
N TYR A 595 19.87 -26.95 0.19
CA TYR A 595 20.66 -25.73 0.40
C TYR A 595 19.98 -24.54 -0.24
N VAL A 596 19.83 -23.46 0.51
CA VAL A 596 19.27 -22.18 0.03
C VAL A 596 20.27 -21.06 0.29
N GLU A 597 20.51 -20.25 -0.71
CA GLU A 597 21.37 -19.07 -0.62
C GLU A 597 20.78 -17.88 -1.36
N GLU A 598 21.03 -16.68 -0.84
CA GLU A 598 20.78 -15.46 -1.57
C GLU A 598 21.97 -15.12 -2.46
N ILE A 599 21.74 -15.00 -3.75
CA ILE A 599 22.73 -14.56 -4.74
C ILE A 599 22.51 -13.10 -5.10
N LYS A 600 23.62 -12.35 -5.29
CA LYS A 600 23.60 -10.92 -5.62
C LYS A 600 24.21 -10.71 -7.01
N LEU A 601 23.71 -9.69 -7.69
CA LEU A 601 24.23 -9.25 -8.99
C LEU A 601 24.82 -7.86 -8.86
N GLN A 602 26.01 -7.66 -9.43
CA GLN A 602 26.70 -6.38 -9.43
C GLN A 602 27.27 -6.08 -10.82
N ALA A 603 27.23 -4.81 -11.22
CA ALA A 603 27.92 -4.31 -12.40
C ALA A 603 28.69 -3.05 -12.08
N SER A 604 29.69 -2.73 -12.90
CA SER A 604 30.46 -1.48 -12.78
C SER A 604 30.70 -0.85 -14.17
N ASP A 605 30.65 0.49 -14.23
CA ASP A 605 31.11 1.26 -15.40
C ASP A 605 32.57 1.73 -15.26
N GLY A 606 33.31 1.19 -14.25
CA GLY A 606 34.66 1.59 -13.90
C GLY A 606 34.75 2.79 -12.96
N GLN A 607 33.65 3.49 -12.74
CA GLN A 607 33.54 4.62 -11.79
C GLN A 607 32.49 4.40 -10.71
N ASN A 608 31.38 3.73 -11.09
CA ASN A 608 30.26 3.47 -10.20
C ASN A 608 29.90 1.99 -10.22
N ASP A 609 29.42 1.48 -9.09
CA ASP A 609 28.86 0.17 -8.94
C ASP A 609 27.33 0.23 -8.96
N PHE A 610 26.73 -0.74 -9.64
CA PHE A 610 25.26 -0.90 -9.75
C PHE A 610 24.90 -2.28 -9.20
N HIS A 611 23.84 -2.33 -8.37
CA HIS A 611 23.41 -3.56 -7.70
C HIS A 611 21.89 -3.62 -7.51
N GLN A 612 21.16 -2.72 -8.16
CA GLN A 612 19.71 -2.55 -7.93
C GLN A 612 18.93 -2.62 -9.24
N TYR A 613 17.67 -3.00 -9.12
CA TYR A 613 16.68 -2.87 -10.19
C TYR A 613 15.47 -2.08 -9.70
N ARG A 614 14.80 -1.48 -10.64
CA ARG A 614 13.60 -0.70 -10.41
C ARG A 614 12.36 -1.58 -10.39
N LYS A 615 11.54 -1.42 -9.35
CA LYS A 615 10.16 -1.90 -9.29
C LYS A 615 9.22 -0.75 -9.58
N ASN A 616 8.27 -0.96 -10.49
CA ASN A 616 7.15 -0.06 -10.76
C ASN A 616 5.87 -0.74 -10.29
N ILE A 617 5.05 -0.01 -9.52
CA ILE A 617 3.71 -0.42 -9.11
C ILE A 617 2.74 0.63 -9.62
N GLU A 618 1.76 0.23 -10.44
CA GLU A 618 0.86 1.14 -11.12
C GLU A 618 -0.60 0.75 -10.89
N TYR A 619 -1.33 1.64 -10.24
CA TYR A 619 -2.78 1.53 -10.03
C TYR A 619 -3.45 2.88 -10.30
N ASP A 620 -4.64 2.87 -10.88
CA ASP A 620 -5.36 4.10 -11.26
C ASP A 620 -5.73 5.01 -10.09
N HIS A 621 -5.83 4.48 -8.87
CA HIS A 621 -6.31 5.22 -7.70
C HIS A 621 -5.20 5.85 -6.85
N ILE A 622 -3.94 5.49 -7.09
CA ILE A 622 -2.76 6.00 -6.40
C ILE A 622 -1.72 6.49 -7.41
N PRO A 623 -0.76 7.36 -7.01
CA PRO A 623 0.38 7.69 -7.85
C PRO A 623 1.19 6.46 -8.21
N SER A 624 1.85 6.48 -9.38
CA SER A 624 2.85 5.47 -9.72
C SER A 624 3.94 5.44 -8.65
N ILE A 625 4.18 4.25 -8.11
CA ILE A 625 5.22 3.99 -7.11
C ILE A 625 6.43 3.43 -7.83
N VAL A 626 7.56 4.08 -7.66
CA VAL A 626 8.85 3.65 -8.20
C VAL A 626 9.86 3.58 -7.06
N TYR A 627 10.48 2.42 -6.89
CA TYR A 627 11.52 2.25 -5.89
C TYR A 627 12.51 1.16 -6.33
N PHE A 628 13.63 1.01 -5.62
CA PHE A 628 14.71 0.13 -6.00
C PHE A 628 14.86 -1.02 -5.02
N HIS A 629 14.94 -2.23 -5.58
CA HIS A 629 15.34 -3.45 -4.89
C HIS A 629 16.80 -3.76 -5.16
N GLU A 630 17.47 -4.39 -4.19
CA GLU A 630 18.73 -5.06 -4.46
C GLU A 630 18.52 -6.15 -5.52
N ALA A 631 19.47 -6.27 -6.45
CA ALA A 631 19.44 -7.30 -7.48
C ALA A 631 19.83 -8.65 -6.86
N THR A 632 18.90 -9.24 -6.11
CA THR A 632 19.05 -10.51 -5.41
C THR A 632 18.07 -11.55 -5.90
N ALA A 633 18.43 -12.82 -5.76
CA ALA A 633 17.53 -13.97 -5.96
C ALA A 633 17.89 -15.10 -4.98
N LYS A 634 16.93 -15.98 -4.73
CA LYS A 634 17.17 -17.22 -3.97
C LYS A 634 17.62 -18.32 -4.93
N LEU A 635 18.76 -18.92 -4.64
CA LEU A 635 19.23 -20.12 -5.33
C LEU A 635 19.07 -21.31 -4.38
N SER A 636 18.14 -22.22 -4.74
CA SER A 636 17.77 -23.35 -3.90
C SER A 636 18.16 -24.66 -4.59
N LYS A 637 18.96 -25.48 -3.90
CA LYS A 637 19.22 -26.88 -4.27
C LYS A 637 18.23 -27.75 -3.53
N ILE A 638 17.55 -28.62 -4.27
CA ILE A 638 16.48 -29.46 -3.72
C ILE A 638 16.45 -30.82 -4.42
N ASP A 639 16.30 -31.90 -3.63
CA ASP A 639 15.90 -33.19 -4.16
C ASP A 639 14.38 -33.21 -4.29
N LEU A 640 13.89 -33.11 -5.54
CA LEU A 640 12.47 -33.01 -5.84
C LEU A 640 12.08 -34.04 -6.90
N LYS A 641 11.04 -34.80 -6.58
CA LYS A 641 10.32 -35.63 -7.54
C LYS A 641 8.96 -35.05 -7.78
N ILE A 642 8.57 -35.00 -9.06
CA ILE A 642 7.20 -34.54 -9.43
C ILE A 642 6.45 -35.72 -10.06
N SER A 643 5.13 -35.66 -9.97
CA SER A 643 4.21 -36.60 -10.59
C SER A 643 3.20 -35.84 -11.43
N GLY A 644 3.01 -36.24 -12.68
CA GLY A 644 2.25 -35.48 -13.66
C GLY A 644 3.10 -34.43 -14.37
N ASN A 645 2.49 -33.66 -15.26
CA ASN A 645 3.18 -32.74 -16.15
C ASN A 645 2.44 -31.40 -16.35
N SER A 646 1.12 -31.40 -16.22
CA SER A 646 0.26 -30.26 -16.54
C SER A 646 -0.63 -29.84 -15.37
N VAL A 647 -0.63 -28.55 -15.07
CA VAL A 647 -1.42 -27.96 -13.99
C VAL A 647 -2.27 -26.81 -14.54
N GLY A 648 -3.57 -26.90 -14.31
CA GLY A 648 -4.49 -25.79 -14.48
C GLY A 648 -4.50 -24.92 -13.23
N TYR A 649 -4.33 -23.62 -13.37
CA TYR A 649 -4.31 -22.69 -12.22
C TYR A 649 -5.43 -21.66 -12.34
N ILE A 650 -6.30 -21.61 -11.33
CA ILE A 650 -7.37 -20.61 -11.21
C ILE A 650 -6.88 -19.48 -10.29
N PRO A 651 -6.63 -18.27 -10.79
CA PRO A 651 -6.14 -17.16 -9.98
C PRO A 651 -7.11 -16.78 -8.85
N GLY A 652 -6.56 -16.31 -7.73
CA GLY A 652 -7.29 -15.76 -6.61
C GLY A 652 -6.89 -14.31 -6.31
N ALA A 653 -6.61 -14.01 -5.05
CA ALA A 653 -6.17 -12.69 -4.58
C ALA A 653 -4.70 -12.35 -4.92
N GLY A 654 -4.08 -13.09 -5.83
CA GLY A 654 -2.68 -12.92 -6.23
C GLY A 654 -1.70 -13.70 -5.36
N ASP A 655 -0.89 -14.53 -6.03
CA ASP A 655 0.23 -15.26 -5.43
C ASP A 655 1.24 -15.68 -6.52
N LYS A 656 2.39 -16.20 -6.11
CA LYS A 656 3.49 -16.66 -6.99
C LYS A 656 3.54 -18.19 -7.16
N VAL A 657 2.46 -18.88 -6.89
CA VAL A 657 2.37 -20.34 -7.06
C VAL A 657 2.55 -20.78 -8.52
N PRO A 658 2.01 -20.07 -9.54
CA PRO A 658 2.27 -20.43 -10.93
C PRO A 658 3.74 -20.44 -11.30
N GLU A 659 4.50 -19.44 -10.88
CA GLU A 659 5.95 -19.34 -11.13
C GLU A 659 6.71 -20.46 -10.42
N ALA A 660 6.33 -20.81 -9.21
CA ALA A 660 6.90 -21.91 -8.46
C ALA A 660 6.65 -23.27 -9.17
N LEU A 661 5.44 -23.50 -9.66
CA LEU A 661 5.09 -24.70 -10.43
C LEU A 661 5.91 -24.81 -11.73
N LEU A 662 6.10 -23.69 -12.44
CA LEU A 662 6.96 -23.63 -13.62
C LEU A 662 8.42 -23.97 -13.26
N ALA A 663 8.94 -23.44 -12.16
CA ALA A 663 10.29 -23.74 -11.67
C ALA A 663 10.46 -25.22 -11.26
N MET A 664 9.40 -25.86 -10.76
CA MET A 664 9.38 -27.30 -10.47
C MET A 664 9.39 -28.17 -11.74
N GLY A 665 9.07 -27.59 -12.89
CA GLY A 665 9.04 -28.27 -14.18
C GLY A 665 7.65 -28.64 -14.70
N TYR A 666 6.58 -28.16 -14.09
CA TYR A 666 5.21 -28.34 -14.62
C TYR A 666 4.92 -27.37 -15.76
N LYS A 667 4.03 -27.77 -16.66
CA LYS A 667 3.36 -26.88 -17.61
C LYS A 667 2.14 -26.27 -16.92
N VAL A 668 2.13 -24.94 -16.78
CA VAL A 668 1.05 -24.23 -16.08
C VAL A 668 0.18 -23.47 -17.08
N THR A 669 -1.12 -23.65 -16.97
CA THR A 669 -2.12 -22.90 -17.74
C THR A 669 -3.01 -22.12 -16.79
N ILE A 670 -3.06 -20.79 -16.95
CA ILE A 670 -3.99 -19.94 -16.19
C ILE A 670 -5.39 -20.11 -16.75
N LEU A 671 -6.34 -20.47 -15.90
CA LEU A 671 -7.72 -20.77 -16.24
C LEU A 671 -8.66 -19.61 -15.87
N LYS A 672 -9.56 -19.28 -16.79
CA LYS A 672 -10.69 -18.34 -16.60
C LYS A 672 -12.00 -19.14 -16.56
N GLU A 673 -13.13 -18.49 -16.23
CA GLU A 673 -14.44 -19.12 -16.20
C GLU A 673 -14.76 -19.92 -17.48
N SER A 674 -14.51 -19.32 -18.64
CA SER A 674 -14.74 -19.95 -19.95
C SER A 674 -13.94 -21.24 -20.20
N ASP A 675 -12.85 -21.43 -19.47
CA ASP A 675 -11.95 -22.58 -19.64
C ASP A 675 -12.38 -23.76 -18.76
N ILE A 676 -13.30 -23.56 -17.81
CA ILE A 676 -13.77 -24.59 -16.88
C ILE A 676 -14.91 -25.38 -17.54
N ASN A 677 -14.53 -26.38 -18.28
CA ASN A 677 -15.45 -27.33 -18.90
C ASN A 677 -14.80 -28.72 -19.02
N ALA A 678 -15.62 -29.77 -19.09
CA ALA A 678 -15.17 -31.16 -19.06
C ALA A 678 -14.11 -31.51 -20.13
N ALA A 679 -14.21 -30.93 -21.33
CA ALA A 679 -13.27 -31.20 -22.42
C ALA A 679 -11.88 -30.61 -22.12
N ASN A 680 -11.85 -29.39 -21.61
CA ASN A 680 -10.60 -28.67 -21.30
C ASN A 680 -9.95 -29.21 -20.02
N LEU A 681 -10.72 -29.51 -18.97
CA LEU A 681 -10.15 -29.93 -17.69
C LEU A 681 -9.42 -31.28 -17.76
N LYS A 682 -9.82 -32.17 -18.68
CA LYS A 682 -9.18 -33.52 -18.85
C LYS A 682 -7.70 -33.48 -19.22
N GLN A 683 -7.18 -32.35 -19.74
CA GLN A 683 -5.77 -32.21 -20.10
C GLN A 683 -4.85 -31.95 -18.90
N PHE A 684 -5.40 -31.64 -17.74
CA PHE A 684 -4.63 -31.31 -16.55
C PHE A 684 -4.54 -32.51 -15.60
N ASP A 685 -3.34 -32.76 -15.06
CA ASP A 685 -3.13 -33.74 -14.01
C ASP A 685 -3.63 -33.26 -12.66
N ALA A 686 -3.53 -31.94 -12.44
CA ALA A 686 -4.09 -31.26 -11.28
C ALA A 686 -4.65 -29.89 -11.64
N ILE A 687 -5.64 -29.45 -10.89
CA ILE A 687 -6.15 -28.08 -10.88
C ILE A 687 -5.84 -27.49 -9.51
N VAL A 688 -5.24 -26.29 -9.49
CA VAL A 688 -4.91 -25.55 -8.27
C VAL A 688 -5.68 -24.24 -8.28
N THR A 689 -6.36 -23.92 -7.18
CA THR A 689 -6.92 -22.59 -7.00
C THR A 689 -5.96 -21.71 -6.20
N GLY A 690 -5.75 -20.48 -6.65
CA GLY A 690 -5.01 -19.47 -5.91
C GLY A 690 -5.64 -19.12 -4.57
N VAL A 691 -4.87 -18.44 -3.72
CA VAL A 691 -5.36 -18.00 -2.41
C VAL A 691 -6.62 -17.16 -2.56
N ARG A 692 -7.65 -17.46 -1.76
CA ARG A 692 -8.94 -16.76 -1.75
C ARG A 692 -9.71 -16.78 -3.09
N ALA A 693 -9.41 -17.71 -4.00
CA ALA A 693 -10.03 -17.77 -5.32
C ALA A 693 -11.56 -17.76 -5.25
N TYR A 694 -12.17 -18.47 -4.29
CA TYR A 694 -13.62 -18.46 -4.07
C TYR A 694 -14.14 -17.16 -3.42
N ASN A 695 -13.30 -16.33 -2.85
CA ASN A 695 -13.70 -15.04 -2.30
C ASN A 695 -13.61 -13.90 -3.32
N THR A 696 -12.77 -14.04 -4.35
CA THR A 696 -12.49 -13.00 -5.34
C THR A 696 -13.18 -13.23 -6.68
N ASN A 697 -13.56 -14.48 -7.01
CA ASN A 697 -14.19 -14.84 -8.27
C ASN A 697 -15.64 -15.30 -8.03
N GLU A 698 -16.62 -14.43 -8.28
CA GLU A 698 -18.04 -14.74 -8.10
C GLU A 698 -18.51 -15.90 -8.97
N TRP A 699 -17.89 -16.11 -10.14
CA TRP A 699 -18.22 -17.20 -11.07
C TRP A 699 -17.84 -18.60 -10.55
N MET A 700 -16.98 -18.73 -9.54
CA MET A 700 -16.58 -20.05 -9.00
C MET A 700 -17.76 -20.92 -8.57
N ASN A 701 -18.87 -20.30 -8.16
CA ASN A 701 -20.08 -21.03 -7.80
C ASN A 701 -20.77 -21.68 -9.02
N ASN A 702 -20.61 -21.09 -10.21
CA ASN A 702 -21.22 -21.57 -11.46
C ASN A 702 -20.53 -22.84 -11.99
N VAL A 703 -19.24 -23.01 -11.69
CA VAL A 703 -18.40 -24.09 -12.23
C VAL A 703 -18.13 -25.21 -11.22
N TYR A 704 -18.90 -25.24 -10.13
CA TYR A 704 -18.73 -26.24 -9.07
C TYR A 704 -18.90 -27.68 -9.61
N SER A 705 -19.93 -27.94 -10.41
CA SER A 705 -20.20 -29.26 -10.98
C SER A 705 -19.05 -29.76 -11.84
N GLU A 706 -18.55 -28.91 -12.73
CA GLU A 706 -17.46 -29.22 -13.65
C GLU A 706 -16.17 -29.56 -12.91
N LEU A 707 -15.86 -28.83 -11.82
CA LEU A 707 -14.72 -29.13 -10.97
C LEU A 707 -14.90 -30.45 -10.20
N MET A 708 -16.11 -30.74 -9.71
CA MET A 708 -16.39 -31.99 -8.99
C MET A 708 -16.37 -33.19 -9.95
N ASP A 709 -16.91 -33.05 -11.14
CA ASP A 709 -16.87 -34.09 -12.19
C ASP A 709 -15.43 -34.39 -12.60
N TYR A 710 -14.59 -33.35 -12.73
CA TYR A 710 -13.14 -33.52 -12.98
C TYR A 710 -12.48 -34.35 -11.89
N VAL A 711 -12.75 -34.09 -10.61
CA VAL A 711 -12.22 -34.87 -9.50
C VAL A 711 -12.79 -36.30 -9.55
N GLN A 712 -14.09 -36.48 -9.77
CA GLN A 712 -14.73 -37.78 -9.82
C GLN A 712 -14.14 -38.69 -10.92
N GLU A 713 -13.72 -38.10 -12.05
CA GLU A 713 -13.08 -38.82 -13.16
C GLU A 713 -11.59 -39.12 -12.92
N GLY A 714 -11.00 -38.67 -11.83
CA GLY A 714 -9.62 -39.00 -11.40
C GLY A 714 -8.65 -37.85 -11.44
N GLY A 715 -9.10 -36.59 -11.52
CA GLY A 715 -8.30 -35.38 -11.36
C GLY A 715 -7.99 -35.06 -9.90
N VAL A 716 -7.02 -34.19 -9.68
CA VAL A 716 -6.70 -33.63 -8.38
C VAL A 716 -7.12 -32.17 -8.36
N LEU A 717 -7.95 -31.78 -7.38
CA LEU A 717 -8.29 -30.37 -7.12
C LEU A 717 -7.67 -29.95 -5.79
N LEU A 718 -6.68 -29.06 -5.83
CA LEU A 718 -6.10 -28.45 -4.65
C LEU A 718 -6.66 -27.04 -4.47
N VAL A 719 -7.32 -26.82 -3.37
CA VAL A 719 -7.89 -25.54 -2.97
C VAL A 719 -7.03 -24.94 -1.87
N GLN A 720 -6.33 -23.84 -2.17
CA GLN A 720 -5.65 -23.04 -1.17
C GLN A 720 -6.67 -22.28 -0.32
N TYR A 721 -6.27 -21.74 0.82
CA TYR A 721 -7.17 -21.14 1.79
C TYR A 721 -8.13 -20.11 1.19
N ASN A 722 -9.32 -20.05 1.78
CA ASN A 722 -10.31 -19.00 1.63
C ASN A 722 -10.70 -18.48 3.00
N THR A 723 -11.15 -17.23 3.11
CA THR A 723 -11.52 -16.62 4.40
C THR A 723 -12.88 -17.08 4.89
N SER A 724 -13.72 -17.59 4.00
CA SER A 724 -15.05 -18.14 4.28
C SER A 724 -15.57 -18.89 3.06
N ASN A 725 -16.73 -19.54 3.19
CA ASN A 725 -17.46 -20.12 2.07
C ASN A 725 -18.32 -19.10 1.30
N GLN A 726 -18.26 -17.82 1.64
CA GLN A 726 -19.04 -16.78 0.99
C GLN A 726 -18.43 -16.37 -0.34
N ILE A 727 -19.23 -16.36 -1.41
CA ILE A 727 -18.94 -15.74 -2.71
C ILE A 727 -19.98 -14.63 -2.91
N GLY A 728 -19.58 -13.37 -2.73
CA GLY A 728 -20.54 -12.28 -2.68
C GLY A 728 -21.64 -12.56 -1.63
N PRO A 729 -22.92 -12.44 -1.97
CA PRO A 729 -24.03 -12.73 -1.04
C PRO A 729 -24.33 -14.23 -0.90
N VAL A 730 -23.74 -15.12 -1.72
CA VAL A 730 -24.08 -16.54 -1.80
C VAL A 730 -23.08 -17.40 -1.03
N LYS A 731 -23.57 -18.37 -0.26
CA LYS A 731 -22.74 -19.41 0.34
C LYS A 731 -22.44 -20.47 -0.73
N ALA A 732 -21.20 -20.50 -1.21
CA ALA A 732 -20.78 -21.44 -2.25
C ALA A 732 -20.42 -22.82 -1.70
N LYS A 733 -20.57 -23.81 -2.56
CA LYS A 733 -19.97 -25.13 -2.37
C LYS A 733 -18.53 -25.09 -2.89
N ILE A 734 -17.59 -25.45 -2.05
CA ILE A 734 -16.14 -25.43 -2.36
C ILE A 734 -15.63 -26.84 -2.62
N ALA A 735 -16.26 -27.87 -2.05
CA ALA A 735 -15.71 -29.20 -1.91
C ALA A 735 -16.80 -30.29 -2.07
N PRO A 736 -16.39 -31.55 -2.31
CA PRO A 736 -17.35 -32.66 -2.46
C PRO A 736 -18.10 -33.00 -1.20
N TYR A 737 -17.49 -32.80 -0.02
CA TYR A 737 -18.10 -33.03 1.28
C TYR A 737 -18.04 -31.75 2.13
N PRO A 738 -18.95 -31.56 3.10
CA PRO A 738 -19.03 -30.32 3.86
C PRO A 738 -17.87 -30.17 4.86
N PHE A 739 -17.40 -28.94 4.99
CA PHE A 739 -16.57 -28.44 6.10
C PHE A 739 -16.79 -26.93 6.25
N ASN A 740 -16.40 -26.38 7.40
CA ASN A 740 -16.40 -24.95 7.64
C ASN A 740 -14.98 -24.39 7.53
N ILE A 741 -14.86 -23.15 7.09
CA ILE A 741 -13.61 -22.40 7.13
C ILE A 741 -13.65 -21.50 8.35
N THR A 742 -12.64 -21.58 9.20
CA THR A 742 -12.49 -20.78 10.41
C THR A 742 -11.37 -19.77 10.29
N ARG A 743 -11.20 -18.90 11.28
CA ARG A 743 -10.04 -17.99 11.40
C ARG A 743 -8.88 -18.62 12.19
N ASN A 744 -8.97 -19.91 12.51
CA ASN A 744 -7.90 -20.61 13.17
C ASN A 744 -6.63 -20.59 12.33
N ARG A 745 -5.49 -20.48 13.00
CA ARG A 745 -4.17 -20.38 12.37
C ARG A 745 -3.05 -20.77 13.33
N ILE A 746 -1.87 -21.02 12.76
CA ILE A 746 -0.63 -21.25 13.51
C ILE A 746 0.34 -20.14 13.09
N THR A 747 0.63 -19.24 14.00
CA THR A 747 1.49 -18.05 13.76
C THR A 747 2.96 -18.29 14.07
N ASP A 748 3.27 -19.29 14.89
CA ASP A 748 4.65 -19.67 15.16
C ASP A 748 5.24 -20.43 13.97
N GLU A 749 6.18 -19.77 13.29
CA GLU A 749 6.86 -20.34 12.12
C GLU A 749 7.72 -21.57 12.45
N GLU A 750 8.04 -21.80 13.72
CA GLU A 750 8.78 -22.96 14.24
C GLU A 750 7.86 -23.99 14.93
N ALA A 751 6.54 -23.79 14.91
CA ALA A 751 5.59 -24.73 15.54
C ALA A 751 5.86 -26.17 15.09
N LYS A 752 5.91 -27.07 16.08
CA LYS A 752 6.13 -28.51 15.82
C LYS A 752 4.97 -29.10 15.03
N ILE A 753 5.31 -29.93 14.04
CA ILE A 753 4.34 -30.65 13.21
C ILE A 753 4.16 -32.05 13.74
N ASN A 754 2.91 -32.49 13.88
CA ASN A 754 2.57 -33.88 14.16
C ASN A 754 1.90 -34.49 12.93
N PHE A 755 2.45 -35.57 12.40
CA PHE A 755 1.87 -36.32 11.30
C PHE A 755 0.78 -37.25 11.84
N LEU A 756 -0.49 -36.95 11.56
CA LEU A 756 -1.63 -37.75 12.08
C LEU A 756 -1.78 -39.07 11.35
N ILE A 757 -1.39 -39.12 10.07
CA ILE A 757 -1.42 -40.32 9.23
C ILE A 757 -0.07 -40.46 8.52
N PRO A 758 0.99 -40.93 9.21
CA PRO A 758 2.36 -40.95 8.65
C PRO A 758 2.50 -41.71 7.32
N ASP A 759 1.69 -42.72 7.10
CA ASP A 759 1.74 -43.56 5.88
C ASP A 759 0.88 -43.00 4.74
N HIS A 760 0.22 -41.83 4.92
CA HIS A 760 -0.62 -41.26 3.88
C HIS A 760 0.21 -40.88 2.63
N PRO A 761 -0.29 -41.15 1.41
CA PRO A 761 0.45 -40.86 0.15
C PRO A 761 0.92 -39.40 0.03
N ALA A 762 0.14 -38.43 0.55
CA ALA A 762 0.54 -37.02 0.57
C ALA A 762 1.84 -36.74 1.35
N LEU A 763 2.24 -37.62 2.26
CA LEU A 763 3.49 -37.54 3.03
C LEU A 763 4.61 -38.43 2.48
N ASN A 764 4.31 -39.30 1.50
CA ASN A 764 5.25 -40.35 1.06
C ASN A 764 5.45 -40.38 -0.45
N TYR A 765 4.60 -39.80 -1.27
CA TYR A 765 4.67 -39.87 -2.73
C TYR A 765 4.40 -38.55 -3.43
N PRO A 766 5.21 -38.13 -4.40
CA PRO A 766 6.45 -38.77 -4.84
C PRO A 766 7.66 -38.49 -3.93
N ASN A 767 7.53 -37.64 -2.93
CA ASN A 767 8.58 -37.28 -1.98
C ASN A 767 8.24 -37.79 -0.58
N LYS A 768 9.24 -38.23 0.18
CA LYS A 768 9.10 -38.49 1.61
C LYS A 768 9.15 -37.15 2.37
N ILE A 769 8.10 -36.83 3.09
CA ILE A 769 8.00 -35.63 3.91
C ILE A 769 8.37 -35.98 5.37
N THR A 770 9.16 -35.11 5.97
CA THR A 770 9.68 -35.23 7.35
C THR A 770 9.57 -33.89 8.07
N ASP A 771 9.89 -33.84 9.35
CA ASP A 771 9.94 -32.59 10.13
C ASP A 771 10.87 -31.55 9.48
N LYS A 772 11.95 -31.99 8.82
CA LYS A 772 12.89 -31.10 8.11
C LYS A 772 12.26 -30.32 6.96
N ASP A 773 11.16 -30.81 6.39
CA ASP A 773 10.45 -30.13 5.30
C ASP A 773 9.68 -28.89 5.79
N PHE A 774 9.59 -28.73 7.10
CA PHE A 774 8.99 -27.56 7.74
C PHE A 774 10.05 -26.62 8.35
N GLU A 775 11.34 -26.90 8.21
CA GLU A 775 12.40 -25.98 8.62
C GLU A 775 12.50 -24.80 7.64
N GLY A 776 12.77 -23.60 8.17
CA GLY A 776 12.94 -22.38 7.38
C GLY A 776 11.64 -21.80 6.81
N TRP A 777 10.48 -22.28 7.25
CA TRP A 777 9.20 -21.62 6.95
C TRP A 777 9.20 -20.22 7.56
N ILE A 778 8.51 -19.28 6.91
CA ILE A 778 8.54 -17.88 7.26
C ILE A 778 7.15 -17.37 7.65
N GLN A 779 7.12 -16.46 8.60
CA GLN A 779 5.97 -15.66 9.03
C GLN A 779 4.88 -16.46 9.76
N GLU A 780 4.44 -17.61 9.28
CA GLU A 780 3.41 -18.46 9.90
C GLU A 780 3.42 -19.86 9.27
N ARG A 781 2.75 -20.82 9.89
CA ARG A 781 2.58 -22.18 9.34
C ARG A 781 1.34 -22.31 8.48
N SER A 782 0.23 -21.75 8.99
CA SER A 782 -1.07 -21.99 8.36
C SER A 782 -2.13 -20.99 8.82
N ILE A 783 -3.14 -20.79 7.98
CA ILE A 783 -4.25 -19.87 8.19
C ILE A 783 -5.57 -20.46 7.72
N TYR A 784 -6.68 -19.97 8.22
CA TYR A 784 -8.04 -20.32 7.81
C TYR A 784 -8.28 -21.83 7.74
N HIS A 785 -8.15 -22.50 8.91
CA HIS A 785 -8.30 -23.94 9.02
C HIS A 785 -9.73 -24.42 8.72
N ALA A 786 -9.80 -25.61 8.17
CA ALA A 786 -11.03 -26.38 8.11
C ALA A 786 -11.50 -26.79 9.53
N ASP A 787 -12.81 -26.79 9.77
CA ASP A 787 -13.46 -27.19 11.01
C ASP A 787 -14.76 -27.91 10.68
N LYS A 788 -15.27 -28.73 11.63
CA LYS A 788 -16.48 -29.54 11.44
C LYS A 788 -16.44 -30.32 10.14
N VAL A 789 -15.33 -31.01 9.93
CA VAL A 789 -15.00 -31.72 8.71
C VAL A 789 -15.81 -33.00 8.63
N ASP A 790 -16.37 -33.30 7.44
CA ASP A 790 -17.04 -34.59 7.17
C ASP A 790 -16.04 -35.75 7.36
N THR A 791 -16.54 -36.92 7.77
CA THR A 791 -15.72 -38.12 8.02
C THR A 791 -15.01 -38.69 6.80
N ALA A 792 -15.42 -38.28 5.59
CA ALA A 792 -14.75 -38.61 4.34
C ALA A 792 -13.36 -37.97 4.21
N TYR A 793 -13.11 -36.89 4.95
CA TYR A 793 -11.79 -36.24 4.98
C TYR A 793 -10.84 -36.94 5.94
N LYS A 794 -9.57 -36.86 5.58
CA LYS A 794 -8.43 -37.22 6.46
C LYS A 794 -7.69 -35.93 6.82
N ASN A 795 -7.59 -35.66 8.13
CA ASN A 795 -6.70 -34.61 8.64
C ASN A 795 -5.28 -35.15 8.65
N ILE A 796 -4.37 -34.50 7.96
CA ILE A 796 -3.03 -35.04 7.72
C ILE A 796 -2.01 -34.59 8.75
N LEU A 797 -2.14 -33.34 9.21
CA LEU A 797 -1.21 -32.67 10.11
C LEU A 797 -1.94 -32.08 11.30
N SER A 798 -1.29 -32.10 12.49
CA SER A 798 -1.67 -31.21 13.58
C SER A 798 -0.49 -30.39 14.09
N MET A 799 -0.78 -29.21 14.59
CA MET A 799 0.20 -28.27 15.13
C MET A 799 -0.49 -27.28 16.07
N LYS A 800 0.30 -26.59 16.88
CA LYS A 800 -0.20 -25.54 17.77
C LYS A 800 0.82 -24.46 18.02
N ASP A 801 0.35 -23.26 18.32
CA ASP A 801 1.19 -22.21 18.90
C ASP A 801 1.43 -22.49 20.40
N PRO A 802 2.49 -21.95 20.99
CA PRO A 802 2.78 -22.10 22.40
C PRO A 802 1.58 -21.72 23.29
N GLY A 803 1.20 -22.61 24.21
CA GLY A 803 0.08 -22.40 25.13
C GLY A 803 -1.31 -22.68 24.53
N GLU A 804 -1.44 -23.04 23.28
CA GLU A 804 -2.70 -23.35 22.61
C GLU A 804 -2.97 -24.85 22.51
N LYS A 805 -4.21 -25.19 22.13
CA LYS A 805 -4.61 -26.57 21.83
C LYS A 805 -4.15 -26.94 20.41
N GLU A 806 -3.91 -28.24 20.20
CA GLU A 806 -3.65 -28.81 18.90
C GLU A 806 -4.77 -28.47 17.91
N GLN A 807 -4.38 -28.13 16.68
CA GLN A 807 -5.26 -27.82 15.57
C GLN A 807 -4.87 -28.70 14.38
N ASP A 808 -5.84 -29.35 13.76
CA ASP A 808 -5.66 -30.37 12.72
C ASP A 808 -6.32 -30.04 11.38
N GLY A 809 -6.91 -28.86 11.25
CA GLY A 809 -7.64 -28.43 10.07
C GLY A 809 -6.78 -27.70 9.00
N SER A 810 -5.47 -27.65 9.14
CA SER A 810 -4.57 -26.95 8.20
C SER A 810 -4.43 -27.66 6.85
N LEU A 811 -4.59 -28.99 6.82
CA LEU A 811 -4.51 -29.81 5.61
C LEU A 811 -5.50 -30.98 5.72
N ILE A 812 -6.55 -30.95 4.89
CA ILE A 812 -7.54 -32.02 4.81
C ILE A 812 -7.62 -32.57 3.38
N ILE A 813 -7.75 -33.88 3.26
CA ILE A 813 -7.76 -34.59 2.00
C ILE A 813 -8.92 -35.59 1.98
N ALA A 814 -9.66 -35.65 0.86
CA ALA A 814 -10.69 -36.64 0.62
C ALA A 814 -10.55 -37.24 -0.78
N ASN A 815 -10.82 -38.55 -0.89
CA ASN A 815 -11.05 -39.15 -2.18
C ASN A 815 -12.49 -38.88 -2.65
N TYR A 816 -12.66 -38.58 -3.91
CA TYR A 816 -13.98 -38.37 -4.52
C TYR A 816 -14.00 -39.01 -5.91
N GLY A 817 -14.78 -40.09 -6.07
CA GLY A 817 -14.72 -40.93 -7.25
C GLY A 817 -13.31 -41.56 -7.39
N LYS A 818 -12.64 -41.34 -8.52
CA LYS A 818 -11.29 -41.81 -8.83
C LYS A 818 -10.21 -40.77 -8.50
N GLY A 819 -10.59 -39.57 -8.13
CA GLY A 819 -9.71 -38.45 -7.89
C GLY A 819 -9.59 -38.06 -6.43
N ARG A 820 -8.99 -36.91 -6.21
CA ARG A 820 -8.65 -36.41 -4.89
C ARG A 820 -8.95 -34.91 -4.77
N PHE A 821 -9.62 -34.54 -3.69
CA PHE A 821 -9.81 -33.17 -3.26
C PHE A 821 -8.88 -32.84 -2.10
N VAL A 822 -8.20 -31.69 -2.15
CA VAL A 822 -7.31 -31.20 -1.11
C VAL A 822 -7.72 -29.78 -0.75
N TYR A 823 -7.93 -29.49 0.54
CA TYR A 823 -7.99 -28.13 1.07
C TYR A 823 -6.78 -27.91 1.98
N THR A 824 -6.10 -26.77 1.76
CA THR A 824 -4.94 -26.43 2.58
C THR A 824 -4.97 -24.96 3.03
N GLY A 825 -4.79 -24.78 4.34
CA GLY A 825 -4.48 -23.52 4.98
C GLY A 825 -2.98 -23.26 5.14
N LEU A 826 -2.11 -24.21 4.74
CA LEU A 826 -0.67 -24.02 4.75
C LEU A 826 -0.26 -22.88 3.84
N VAL A 827 0.71 -22.05 4.26
CA VAL A 827 1.02 -20.78 3.62
C VAL A 827 1.99 -20.92 2.43
N PHE A 828 1.72 -21.85 1.52
CA PHE A 828 2.56 -22.10 0.33
C PHE A 828 2.81 -20.82 -0.50
N PHE A 829 1.88 -19.90 -0.52
CA PHE A 829 2.02 -18.62 -1.22
C PHE A 829 3.14 -17.73 -0.66
N ARG A 830 3.63 -18.00 0.57
CA ARG A 830 4.80 -17.38 1.19
C ARG A 830 6.06 -18.24 1.04
N GLU A 831 5.92 -19.54 1.28
CA GLU A 831 7.05 -20.47 1.36
C GLU A 831 7.68 -20.75 0.01
N LEU A 832 6.89 -20.86 -1.05
CA LEU A 832 7.40 -21.10 -2.40
C LEU A 832 8.24 -19.91 -2.90
N PRO A 833 7.78 -18.63 -2.81
CA PRO A 833 8.62 -17.47 -3.15
C PRO A 833 9.84 -17.31 -2.25
N ALA A 834 9.80 -17.80 -1.01
CA ALA A 834 10.96 -17.83 -0.12
C ALA A 834 12.00 -18.90 -0.47
N GLY A 835 11.67 -19.81 -1.39
CA GLY A 835 12.58 -20.88 -1.83
C GLY A 835 12.69 -22.03 -0.84
N VAL A 836 11.73 -22.24 0.07
CA VAL A 836 11.75 -23.26 1.13
C VAL A 836 11.64 -24.68 0.52
N PRO A 837 12.68 -25.52 0.58
CA PRO A 837 12.71 -26.78 -0.14
C PRO A 837 11.58 -27.75 0.21
N GLY A 838 11.26 -27.88 1.50
CA GLY A 838 10.20 -28.77 1.97
C GLY A 838 8.80 -28.37 1.53
N ALA A 839 8.55 -27.06 1.36
CA ALA A 839 7.28 -26.57 0.82
C ALA A 839 7.07 -27.02 -0.62
N TYR A 840 8.12 -26.99 -1.45
CA TYR A 840 8.07 -27.52 -2.83
C TYR A 840 7.78 -29.02 -2.86
N ARG A 841 8.44 -29.83 -2.00
CA ARG A 841 8.19 -31.26 -1.93
C ARG A 841 6.77 -31.60 -1.48
N LEU A 842 6.30 -30.95 -0.45
CA LEU A 842 4.93 -31.16 0.04
C LEU A 842 3.90 -30.73 -1.02
N PHE A 843 4.10 -29.58 -1.67
CA PHE A 843 3.20 -29.10 -2.71
C PHE A 843 3.14 -30.08 -3.89
N ALA A 844 4.30 -30.62 -4.34
CA ALA A 844 4.37 -31.65 -5.37
C ALA A 844 3.57 -32.92 -5.01
N ASN A 845 3.63 -33.33 -3.74
CA ASN A 845 2.87 -34.48 -3.25
C ASN A 845 1.36 -34.22 -3.24
N LEU A 846 0.94 -33.00 -2.85
CA LEU A 846 -0.47 -32.64 -2.78
C LEU A 846 -1.16 -32.64 -4.15
N ILE A 847 -0.42 -32.27 -5.21
CA ILE A 847 -0.95 -32.26 -6.60
C ILE A 847 -0.64 -33.54 -7.37
N ALA A 848 0.06 -34.52 -6.79
CA ALA A 848 0.35 -35.79 -7.45
C ALA A 848 -0.94 -36.59 -7.72
N SER A 849 -1.10 -37.07 -8.95
CA SER A 849 -2.31 -37.79 -9.36
C SER A 849 -2.44 -39.15 -8.64
N PRO A 850 -3.63 -39.53 -8.16
CA PRO A 850 -3.87 -40.89 -7.63
C PRO A 850 -3.57 -41.99 -8.65
N LYS A 851 -3.66 -41.73 -9.95
CA LYS A 851 -3.36 -42.67 -11.02
C LYS A 851 -1.86 -43.04 -11.06
N SER A 852 -1.00 -42.20 -10.52
CA SER A 852 0.46 -42.40 -10.49
C SER A 852 0.98 -43.04 -9.20
N LEU A 853 0.09 -43.24 -8.21
CA LEU A 853 0.46 -43.94 -6.98
C LEU A 853 0.95 -45.36 -7.29
N PRO A 854 2.00 -45.89 -6.62
CA PRO A 854 2.34 -47.29 -6.68
C PRO A 854 1.11 -48.14 -6.34
N LYS A 855 0.79 -49.12 -7.16
CA LYS A 855 -0.24 -50.10 -6.81
C LYS A 855 0.29 -50.91 -5.63
N GLU A 856 -0.48 -51.06 -4.57
CA GLU A 856 -0.17 -51.91 -3.42
C GLU A 856 0.04 -53.35 -3.84
#